data_fadc3f43067b936c3b91ce145e0ae87f
#
_entry.id   fadc3f43067b936c3b91ce145e0ae87f
#
_cell.length_a   1.000
_cell.length_b   1.000
_cell.length_c   1.000
_cell.angle_alpha   90.00
_cell.angle_beta   90.00
_cell.angle_gamma   90.00
#
_symmetry.space_group_name_H-M   'P 1'
#
loop_
_entity.id
_entity.type
_entity.pdbx_description
1 polymer ?
#
loop_
_entity_poly.entity_id
_entity_poly.type
_entity_poly.pdbx_seq_one_letter_code
_entity_poly.pdbx_strand_id
1 'polypeptide(L)'
;MTISKRIFVFCLLSFSVAVLSPAFATIGMQELGDSLTAYTGFSSVWSPPVRVKQLRVDGKKISVRTNLTLRDVRWTPQNLAELKEQVSRWVLGDPNGKVTIYASKTDIDELVTDLAKGAIPSGEQKDLTERNIALWPSHGLYYNTDREEWIWQRATLWTTVEDLYSQEYVKLIRRMLENAGATVYMPRAGLENQETGVSGLPRWAEGARYWLQDKGVDSTLWNLYDGNEYKDDMKCRPLWANALDAPVDLCLAFHTDGQDSGDDSTIIGTLVIYTAKDDDGRRELRDGRNREQVNRNFADYIQTQVTEDLRHLAPEWTRRQLKEANYCESRVPVVPSIILELLSHKNMADMRYGLDPKFRFAAARAVYKGILRYLNGKSAVVQPLPVEQIAIDTKGLLRWEAKEDALEPEAKPSYYMVYIQQNEGEWDVQQVDKGCQLQTSLQPGVRYNYYVVAGNAGGLSFPSPIVSAYLSEQEKAPTALIVDGFNDVYGVEWFADSIYAGIVPGSYACEDGFSCAYIGAQWEFRRSEEWINDDNCGWGSCYRDHAGQMTVGNTHNWSVLHGSVLQAMKISYTSATEGLAQIDSTYTIVDVVCGRQRQPLMDQTRSQLASYLRQGGKVLLSSDHLSAVDPAWLRNHLHASYYARQATHSGRIGVSGHRSYQLFTEPNEEQLFTCTPEGLQPEGAGAKRTATYQDMRCGAAVGFTNTKGVHTTLVYGFPLEAVRNFESLYKHSMEWLLNK
;
A
#
# COMPACT_ATOMS: atom_id res chain seq x y z
N MET A 1 8.09 23.89 19.47
CA MET A 1 9.55 23.80 19.62
C MET A 1 10.14 23.56 18.24
N THR A 2 11.03 24.38 17.84
CA THR A 2 11.57 24.81 16.55
C THR A 2 11.85 23.70 15.53
N ILE A 3 11.15 23.74 14.40
CA ILE A 3 11.45 22.97 13.19
C ILE A 3 12.61 23.66 12.47
N SER A 4 13.72 22.96 12.39
CA SER A 4 14.92 23.41 11.67
C SER A 4 14.72 23.20 10.16
N LYS A 5 14.55 24.30 9.43
CA LYS A 5 14.69 24.37 7.99
C LYS A 5 16.14 24.07 7.61
N ARG A 6 16.42 22.93 7.02
CA ARG A 6 17.69 22.71 6.31
C ARG A 6 17.60 23.34 4.93
N ILE A 7 18.15 24.55 4.87
CA ILE A 7 18.47 25.24 3.62
C ILE A 7 19.69 24.56 3.01
N PHE A 8 19.57 24.11 1.76
CA PHE A 8 20.72 23.72 0.95
C PHE A 8 21.56 24.97 0.70
N VAL A 9 22.71 25.05 1.37
CA VAL A 9 23.71 26.11 1.15
C VAL A 9 24.55 25.68 -0.06
N PHE A 10 24.37 26.36 -1.18
CA PHE A 10 25.35 26.41 -2.25
C PHE A 10 26.61 27.13 -1.71
N CYS A 11 27.71 26.42 -1.56
CA CYS A 11 29.00 27.04 -1.34
C CYS A 11 29.43 27.80 -2.60
N LEU A 12 29.16 29.09 -2.64
CA LEU A 12 29.86 30.04 -3.52
C LEU A 12 31.25 30.27 -2.98
N LEU A 13 32.23 29.58 -3.52
CA LEU A 13 33.64 29.95 -3.38
C LEU A 13 33.89 31.18 -4.25
N SER A 14 33.99 32.36 -3.59
CA SER A 14 34.46 33.59 -4.18
C SER A 14 35.96 33.47 -4.48
N PHE A 15 36.31 33.28 -5.75
CA PHE A 15 37.68 33.45 -6.21
C PHE A 15 37.88 34.89 -6.70
N SER A 16 38.88 35.55 -6.11
CA SER A 16 39.37 36.86 -6.51
C SER A 16 39.88 36.82 -7.96
N VAL A 17 39.39 37.71 -8.80
CA VAL A 17 39.78 37.85 -10.18
C VAL A 17 41.20 38.42 -10.28
N ALA A 18 42.17 37.58 -10.62
CA ALA A 18 43.40 38.05 -11.24
C ALA A 18 43.20 37.96 -12.78
N VAL A 19 43.23 39.11 -13.43
CA VAL A 19 43.17 39.21 -14.87
C VAL A 19 44.48 38.63 -15.46
N LEU A 20 44.41 37.40 -15.96
CA LEU A 20 45.40 36.80 -16.84
C LEU A 20 44.66 36.25 -18.07
N SER A 21 45.23 36.47 -19.24
CA SER A 21 44.77 36.06 -20.59
C SER A 21 44.01 34.73 -20.63
N PRO A 22 43.01 34.53 -21.53
CA PRO A 22 42.14 33.35 -21.52
C PRO A 22 42.93 32.11 -22.00
N ALA A 23 43.58 31.44 -21.09
CA ALA A 23 43.84 30.02 -21.24
C ALA A 23 42.52 29.32 -20.97
N PHE A 24 41.92 28.74 -21.99
CA PHE A 24 40.71 27.91 -21.87
C PHE A 24 41.02 26.76 -20.89
N ALA A 25 40.53 26.86 -19.66
CA ALA A 25 40.57 25.76 -18.73
C ALA A 25 39.52 24.74 -19.22
N THR A 26 39.91 23.82 -20.05
CA THR A 26 39.08 22.69 -20.43
C THR A 26 38.94 21.79 -19.23
N ILE A 27 37.74 21.68 -18.69
CA ILE A 27 37.37 20.68 -17.68
C ILE A 27 37.76 19.30 -18.19
N GLY A 28 38.39 18.47 -17.36
CA GLY A 28 38.78 17.11 -17.72
C GLY A 28 37.54 16.22 -17.96
N MET A 29 37.66 15.16 -18.77
CA MET A 29 36.55 14.23 -19.03
C MET A 29 36.04 13.57 -17.75
N GLN A 30 36.92 13.29 -16.78
CA GLN A 30 36.56 12.75 -15.47
C GLN A 30 35.68 13.75 -14.70
N GLU A 31 36.16 14.96 -14.55
CA GLU A 31 35.46 16.03 -13.83
C GLU A 31 34.13 16.40 -14.48
N LEU A 32 34.04 16.39 -15.81
CA LEU A 32 32.78 16.56 -16.53
C LEU A 32 31.83 15.38 -16.27
N GLY A 33 32.34 14.15 -16.20
CA GLY A 33 31.56 12.95 -15.82
C GLY A 33 31.00 13.05 -14.42
N ASP A 34 31.79 13.52 -13.46
CA ASP A 34 31.38 13.72 -12.06
C ASP A 34 30.31 14.80 -11.96
N SER A 35 30.46 15.89 -12.70
CA SER A 35 29.47 16.98 -12.77
C SER A 35 28.13 16.51 -13.38
N LEU A 36 28.18 15.73 -14.45
CA LEU A 36 27.00 15.14 -15.09
C LEU A 36 26.34 14.12 -14.16
N THR A 37 27.12 13.34 -13.41
CA THR A 37 26.59 12.40 -12.41
C THR A 37 25.87 13.13 -11.29
N ALA A 38 26.44 14.19 -10.75
CA ALA A 38 25.82 15.04 -9.75
C ALA A 38 24.53 15.69 -10.27
N TYR A 39 24.51 16.13 -11.52
CA TYR A 39 23.33 16.70 -12.15
C TYR A 39 22.17 15.68 -12.29
N THR A 40 22.49 14.45 -12.64
CA THR A 40 21.48 13.39 -12.84
C THR A 40 21.08 12.72 -11.53
N GLY A 41 21.87 12.85 -10.46
CA GLY A 41 21.68 12.16 -9.20
C GLY A 41 21.95 10.64 -9.25
N PHE A 42 22.54 10.12 -10.34
CA PHE A 42 22.83 8.69 -10.49
C PHE A 42 24.19 8.33 -9.87
N SER A 43 24.16 7.46 -8.87
CA SER A 43 25.39 7.06 -8.16
C SER A 43 25.40 5.60 -7.69
N SER A 44 24.40 4.80 -8.04
CA SER A 44 24.26 3.41 -7.60
C SER A 44 24.77 2.41 -8.63
N VAL A 45 24.92 1.16 -8.24
CA VAL A 45 25.24 0.04 -9.15
C VAL A 45 24.15 -0.11 -10.23
N TRP A 46 22.90 0.16 -9.91
CA TRP A 46 21.74 0.04 -10.77
C TRP A 46 21.48 1.29 -11.62
N SER A 47 22.06 2.41 -11.21
CA SER A 47 22.08 3.67 -11.94
C SER A 47 23.52 4.17 -11.98
N PRO A 48 24.37 3.58 -12.84
CA PRO A 48 25.79 3.83 -12.82
C PRO A 48 26.10 5.31 -13.14
N PRO A 49 27.21 5.84 -12.58
CA PRO A 49 27.60 7.23 -12.81
C PRO A 49 27.81 7.52 -14.29
N VAL A 50 27.58 8.76 -14.68
CA VAL A 50 27.85 9.22 -16.04
C VAL A 50 29.36 9.21 -16.27
N ARG A 51 29.80 8.54 -17.32
CA ARG A 51 31.22 8.50 -17.74
C ARG A 51 31.35 9.15 -19.10
N VAL A 52 32.15 10.23 -19.18
CA VAL A 52 32.47 10.87 -20.44
C VAL A 52 33.53 10.04 -21.15
N LYS A 53 33.17 9.54 -22.33
CA LYS A 53 34.06 8.75 -23.19
C LYS A 53 34.81 9.60 -24.22
N GLN A 54 34.24 10.74 -24.58
CA GLN A 54 34.83 11.67 -25.54
C GLN A 54 34.32 13.08 -25.30
N LEU A 55 35.21 14.03 -25.29
CA LEU A 55 34.90 15.48 -25.31
C LEU A 55 35.64 16.10 -26.49
N ARG A 56 34.91 16.82 -27.34
CA ARG A 56 35.47 17.61 -28.47
C ARG A 56 34.97 19.04 -28.34
N VAL A 57 35.90 19.97 -28.49
CA VAL A 57 35.60 21.42 -28.48
C VAL A 57 36.20 22.02 -29.72
N ASP A 58 35.37 22.71 -30.50
CA ASP A 58 35.74 23.43 -31.70
C ASP A 58 35.09 24.81 -31.64
N GLY A 59 35.88 25.81 -31.22
CA GLY A 59 35.37 27.13 -30.90
C GLY A 59 34.26 27.08 -29.85
N LYS A 60 33.06 27.51 -30.21
CA LYS A 60 31.87 27.42 -29.32
C LYS A 60 31.07 26.13 -29.48
N LYS A 61 31.52 25.18 -30.29
CA LYS A 61 30.85 23.89 -30.47
C LYS A 61 31.45 22.87 -29.51
N ILE A 62 30.61 22.25 -28.71
CA ILE A 62 30.98 21.21 -27.75
C ILE A 62 30.24 19.93 -28.14
N SER A 63 30.94 18.83 -28.22
CA SER A 63 30.37 17.51 -28.42
C SER A 63 30.84 16.59 -27.29
N VAL A 64 29.92 16.08 -26.49
CA VAL A 64 30.15 15.17 -25.36
C VAL A 64 29.58 13.81 -25.70
N ARG A 65 30.38 12.77 -25.59
CA ARG A 65 29.89 11.39 -25.69
C ARG A 65 30.07 10.68 -24.37
N THR A 66 28.99 10.14 -23.81
CA THR A 66 28.96 9.46 -22.51
C THR A 66 28.71 7.96 -22.66
N ASN A 67 28.67 7.24 -21.54
CA ASN A 67 28.06 5.91 -21.45
C ASN A 67 26.54 6.00 -21.68
N LEU A 68 25.81 4.90 -21.43
CA LEU A 68 24.35 4.84 -21.66
C LEU A 68 23.54 5.59 -20.61
N THR A 69 24.10 5.95 -19.46
CA THR A 69 23.38 6.46 -18.28
C THR A 69 22.46 7.64 -18.59
N LEU A 70 22.89 8.60 -19.42
CA LEU A 70 22.04 9.73 -19.80
C LEU A 70 20.81 9.34 -20.64
N ARG A 71 20.75 8.10 -21.16
CA ARG A 71 19.57 7.58 -21.85
C ARG A 71 18.38 7.39 -20.90
N ASP A 72 18.65 7.23 -19.62
CA ASP A 72 17.68 6.86 -18.58
C ASP A 72 17.17 8.08 -17.79
N VAL A 73 17.70 9.25 -18.10
CA VAL A 73 17.19 10.53 -17.58
C VAL A 73 15.94 10.92 -18.38
N ARG A 74 14.91 11.39 -17.67
CA ARG A 74 13.76 12.01 -18.33
C ARG A 74 14.14 13.38 -18.85
N TRP A 75 14.36 13.48 -20.16
CA TRP A 75 14.65 14.74 -20.81
C TRP A 75 13.37 15.48 -21.21
N THR A 76 13.20 16.67 -20.67
CA THR A 76 12.22 17.66 -21.14
C THR A 76 12.95 18.74 -21.93
N PRO A 77 12.25 19.52 -22.79
CA PRO A 77 12.88 20.63 -23.47
C PRO A 77 13.60 21.60 -22.52
N GLN A 78 13.04 21.79 -21.31
CA GLN A 78 13.58 22.70 -20.31
C GLN A 78 14.85 22.15 -19.66
N ASN A 79 14.81 20.96 -19.02
CA ASN A 79 15.98 20.43 -18.30
C ASN A 79 17.14 20.09 -19.25
N LEU A 80 16.84 19.74 -20.49
CA LEU A 80 17.87 19.52 -21.50
C LEU A 80 18.54 20.84 -21.91
N ALA A 81 17.78 21.92 -22.07
CA ALA A 81 18.34 23.24 -22.33
C ALA A 81 19.23 23.72 -21.16
N GLU A 82 18.76 23.55 -19.93
CA GLU A 82 19.52 23.84 -18.71
C GLU A 82 20.82 23.02 -18.62
N LEU A 83 20.76 21.71 -18.90
CA LEU A 83 21.97 20.88 -18.94
C LEU A 83 22.97 21.38 -19.97
N LYS A 84 22.52 21.69 -21.20
CA LYS A 84 23.40 22.19 -22.27
C LYS A 84 24.06 23.50 -21.88
N GLU A 85 23.33 24.40 -21.25
CA GLU A 85 23.88 25.64 -20.72
C GLU A 85 24.94 25.34 -19.62
N GLN A 86 24.68 24.42 -18.70
CA GLN A 86 25.64 24.05 -17.65
C GLN A 86 26.90 23.39 -18.24
N VAL A 87 26.76 22.47 -19.19
CA VAL A 87 27.91 21.88 -19.89
C VAL A 87 28.73 22.95 -20.60
N SER A 88 28.09 23.91 -21.23
CA SER A 88 28.77 25.07 -21.87
C SER A 88 29.57 25.86 -20.82
N ARG A 89 28.98 26.16 -19.65
CA ARG A 89 29.65 26.86 -18.57
C ARG A 89 30.85 26.07 -18.03
N TRP A 90 30.70 24.76 -17.81
CA TRP A 90 31.77 23.90 -17.31
C TRP A 90 32.92 23.78 -18.30
N VAL A 91 32.63 23.73 -19.59
CA VAL A 91 33.65 23.50 -20.63
C VAL A 91 34.26 24.79 -21.15
N LEU A 92 33.49 25.85 -21.34
CA LEU A 92 33.93 27.12 -21.95
C LEU A 92 33.97 28.30 -20.98
N GLY A 93 33.38 28.17 -19.78
CA GLY A 93 33.12 29.33 -18.91
C GLY A 93 32.05 30.29 -19.42
N ASP A 94 31.37 29.95 -20.51
CA ASP A 94 30.35 30.77 -21.19
C ASP A 94 29.08 29.93 -21.43
N PRO A 95 27.86 30.38 -21.08
CA PRO A 95 26.63 29.64 -21.26
C PRO A 95 26.23 29.45 -22.75
N ASN A 96 26.81 30.25 -23.67
CA ASN A 96 26.35 30.37 -25.05
C ASN A 96 27.04 29.40 -26.01
N GLY A 97 27.60 28.30 -25.55
CA GLY A 97 28.15 27.25 -26.39
C GLY A 97 27.07 26.43 -27.10
N LYS A 98 27.34 25.95 -28.29
CA LYS A 98 26.48 25.01 -29.00
C LYS A 98 26.84 23.58 -28.56
N VAL A 99 26.06 23.02 -27.66
CA VAL A 99 26.34 21.72 -27.03
C VAL A 99 25.51 20.61 -27.67
N THR A 100 26.17 19.50 -28.04
CA THR A 100 25.53 18.24 -28.43
C THR A 100 26.03 17.14 -27.50
N ILE A 101 25.12 16.38 -26.92
CA ILE A 101 25.46 15.32 -25.96
C ILE A 101 24.91 13.99 -26.48
N TYR A 102 25.77 12.95 -26.47
CA TYR A 102 25.38 11.61 -26.88
C TYR A 102 25.43 10.64 -25.70
N ALA A 103 24.32 9.95 -25.42
CA ALA A 103 24.29 8.75 -24.60
C ALA A 103 24.69 7.56 -25.48
N SER A 104 25.97 7.17 -25.43
CA SER A 104 26.60 6.22 -26.36
C SER A 104 26.55 6.72 -27.83
N LYS A 105 25.63 6.21 -28.64
CA LYS A 105 25.44 6.59 -30.05
C LYS A 105 24.21 7.48 -30.29
N THR A 106 23.33 7.58 -29.30
CA THR A 106 22.04 8.31 -29.38
C THR A 106 22.24 9.76 -28.95
N ASP A 107 21.84 10.72 -29.77
CA ASP A 107 21.77 12.12 -29.36
C ASP A 107 20.64 12.28 -28.32
N ILE A 108 20.94 12.89 -27.17
CA ILE A 108 19.93 13.06 -26.12
C ILE A 108 18.79 14.01 -26.50
N ASP A 109 18.95 14.82 -27.52
CA ASP A 109 17.86 15.60 -28.12
C ASP A 109 16.75 14.69 -28.69
N GLU A 110 17.13 13.52 -29.20
CA GLU A 110 16.19 12.52 -29.70
C GLU A 110 15.40 11.82 -28.57
N LEU A 111 15.89 11.94 -27.33
CA LEU A 111 15.30 11.34 -26.13
C LEU A 111 14.37 12.29 -25.37
N VAL A 112 14.23 13.53 -25.85
CA VAL A 112 13.33 14.51 -25.23
C VAL A 112 11.91 13.97 -25.26
N THR A 113 11.37 13.80 -24.06
CA THR A 113 9.97 13.44 -23.86
C THR A 113 9.13 14.68 -24.16
N ASP A 114 8.68 14.81 -25.39
CA ASP A 114 7.69 15.80 -25.75
C ASP A 114 6.32 15.29 -25.33
N LEU A 115 5.83 15.81 -24.23
CA LEU A 115 4.49 15.52 -23.70
C LEU A 115 3.39 15.76 -24.75
N ALA A 116 3.67 16.59 -25.75
CA ALA A 116 2.76 16.87 -26.86
C ALA A 116 2.84 15.85 -28.00
N LYS A 117 3.93 15.08 -28.12
CA LYS A 117 4.15 14.14 -29.24
C LYS A 117 3.95 12.66 -28.88
N GLY A 118 3.95 12.31 -27.62
CA GLY A 118 3.81 10.90 -27.15
C GLY A 118 2.49 10.63 -26.45
N ALA A 119 1.83 11.64 -25.92
CA ALA A 119 0.51 11.52 -25.36
C ALA A 119 -0.52 11.32 -26.49
N ILE A 120 -1.49 10.46 -26.26
CA ILE A 120 -2.73 10.47 -27.03
C ILE A 120 -3.26 11.90 -26.90
N PRO A 121 -3.56 12.63 -28.01
CA PRO A 121 -4.12 13.96 -27.91
C PRO A 121 -5.42 13.88 -27.13
N SER A 122 -5.35 14.02 -25.84
CA SER A 122 -6.51 14.19 -24.99
C SER A 122 -6.72 15.68 -24.88
N GLY A 123 -7.91 16.11 -25.13
CA GLY A 123 -8.33 17.48 -24.88
C GLY A 123 -8.08 17.90 -23.42
N GLU A 124 -8.93 18.73 -22.87
CA GLU A 124 -8.86 19.21 -21.48
C GLU A 124 -9.30 18.15 -20.43
N GLN A 125 -9.16 16.85 -20.74
CA GLN A 125 -9.63 15.76 -19.87
C GLN A 125 -8.79 15.68 -18.59
N LYS A 126 -9.46 15.70 -17.45
CA LYS A 126 -8.85 15.76 -16.11
C LYS A 126 -8.71 14.38 -15.46
N ASP A 127 -9.62 13.50 -15.76
CA ASP A 127 -9.72 12.12 -15.25
C ASP A 127 -9.47 11.08 -16.37
N LEU A 128 -9.82 9.83 -16.12
CA LEU A 128 -9.67 8.72 -17.07
C LEU A 128 -11.01 8.25 -17.67
N THR A 129 -12.05 9.08 -17.64
CA THR A 129 -13.32 8.76 -18.30
C THR A 129 -13.08 8.43 -19.79
N GLU A 130 -13.77 7.39 -20.29
CA GLU A 130 -13.63 6.84 -21.65
C GLU A 130 -12.26 6.20 -21.96
N ARG A 131 -11.37 6.04 -20.97
CA ARG A 131 -10.11 5.31 -21.16
C ARG A 131 -10.29 3.82 -20.88
N ASN A 132 -9.71 3.01 -21.77
CA ASN A 132 -9.69 1.56 -21.69
C ASN A 132 -8.25 1.09 -21.39
N ILE A 133 -8.04 0.43 -20.27
CA ILE A 133 -6.71 0.05 -19.82
C ILE A 133 -6.66 -1.45 -19.59
N ALA A 134 -5.74 -2.15 -20.24
CA ALA A 134 -5.44 -3.54 -19.94
C ALA A 134 -4.34 -3.61 -18.87
N LEU A 135 -4.68 -4.22 -17.75
CA LEU A 135 -3.81 -4.32 -16.58
C LEU A 135 -3.82 -5.77 -16.08
N TRP A 136 -2.66 -6.30 -15.73
CA TRP A 136 -2.61 -7.63 -15.10
C TRP A 136 -1.45 -7.79 -14.13
N PRO A 137 -1.66 -8.59 -13.06
CA PRO A 137 -0.59 -9.08 -12.21
C PRO A 137 0.24 -10.13 -12.95
N SER A 138 1.45 -10.34 -12.51
CA SER A 138 2.49 -11.10 -13.19
C SER A 138 2.08 -12.52 -13.63
N HIS A 139 2.07 -13.42 -12.70
CA HIS A 139 1.93 -14.86 -12.91
C HIS A 139 0.77 -15.40 -12.08
N GLY A 140 0.56 -16.73 -12.14
CA GLY A 140 -0.42 -17.42 -11.32
C GLY A 140 -0.11 -18.90 -11.25
N LEU A 141 -0.86 -19.59 -10.43
CA LEU A 141 -0.80 -21.05 -10.32
C LEU A 141 -1.11 -21.68 -11.67
N TYR A 142 -0.32 -22.68 -12.08
CA TYR A 142 -0.55 -23.44 -13.31
C TYR A 142 -0.33 -24.93 -13.09
N TYR A 143 -0.95 -25.76 -13.93
CA TYR A 143 -0.72 -27.19 -13.90
C TYR A 143 0.55 -27.55 -14.69
N ASN A 144 1.52 -28.11 -14.00
CA ASN A 144 2.75 -28.59 -14.63
C ASN A 144 2.53 -30.05 -15.10
N THR A 145 2.45 -30.24 -16.40
CA THR A 145 2.18 -31.58 -16.99
C THR A 145 3.29 -32.57 -16.79
N ASP A 146 4.56 -32.10 -16.66
CA ASP A 146 5.72 -33.00 -16.43
C ASP A 146 5.77 -33.51 -14.99
N ARG A 147 5.27 -32.73 -14.03
CA ARG A 147 5.20 -33.09 -12.60
C ARG A 147 3.85 -33.64 -12.19
N GLU A 148 2.84 -33.49 -13.04
CA GLU A 148 1.43 -33.83 -12.74
C GLU A 148 0.87 -33.13 -11.49
N GLU A 149 1.31 -31.84 -11.25
CA GLU A 149 0.92 -31.06 -10.08
C GLU A 149 0.68 -29.59 -10.41
N TRP A 150 -0.11 -28.91 -9.53
CA TRP A 150 -0.28 -27.47 -9.56
C TRP A 150 0.89 -26.79 -8.86
N ILE A 151 1.57 -25.87 -9.53
CA ILE A 151 2.70 -25.14 -8.97
C ILE A 151 2.64 -23.64 -9.27
N TRP A 152 3.25 -22.84 -8.41
CA TRP A 152 3.47 -21.44 -8.68
C TRP A 152 4.53 -21.27 -9.76
N GLN A 153 4.40 -20.20 -10.54
CA GLN A 153 5.42 -19.91 -11.58
C GLN A 153 6.72 -19.39 -11.00
N ARG A 154 6.70 -18.91 -9.78
CA ARG A 154 7.87 -18.38 -9.08
C ARG A 154 8.07 -19.04 -7.72
N ALA A 155 9.32 -19.02 -7.26
CA ALA A 155 9.69 -19.53 -5.95
C ALA A 155 9.12 -18.67 -4.82
N THR A 156 8.84 -19.32 -3.71
CA THR A 156 8.42 -18.66 -2.46
C THR A 156 9.61 -18.05 -1.76
N LEU A 157 9.59 -16.72 -1.55
CA LEU A 157 10.65 -15.97 -0.88
C LEU A 157 10.07 -14.90 0.03
N TRP A 158 10.72 -14.62 1.16
CA TRP A 158 10.37 -13.54 2.09
C TRP A 158 8.89 -13.52 2.48
N THR A 159 8.34 -14.69 2.83
CA THR A 159 6.92 -14.87 3.18
C THR A 159 5.93 -14.68 2.04
N THR A 160 6.37 -14.63 0.79
CA THR A 160 5.47 -14.41 -0.36
C THR A 160 5.97 -15.09 -1.63
N VAL A 161 5.12 -15.13 -2.63
CA VAL A 161 5.45 -15.51 -4.01
C VAL A 161 4.94 -14.41 -4.95
N GLU A 162 5.69 -14.12 -6.02
CA GLU A 162 5.33 -13.08 -6.98
C GLU A 162 3.91 -13.26 -7.54
N ASP A 163 3.52 -14.50 -7.81
CA ASP A 163 2.22 -14.89 -8.37
C ASP A 163 1.02 -14.38 -7.58
N LEU A 164 1.15 -14.27 -6.26
CA LEU A 164 0.14 -13.76 -5.34
C LEU A 164 0.40 -12.30 -4.97
N TYR A 165 1.63 -11.98 -4.69
CA TYR A 165 2.03 -10.67 -4.22
C TYR A 165 1.71 -9.55 -5.21
N SER A 166 1.89 -9.77 -6.50
CA SER A 166 1.53 -8.82 -7.56
C SER A 166 0.04 -8.47 -7.61
N GLN A 167 -0.85 -9.40 -7.19
CA GLN A 167 -2.29 -9.16 -7.08
C GLN A 167 -2.61 -8.01 -6.10
N GLU A 168 -1.84 -7.90 -5.02
CA GLU A 168 -2.04 -6.86 -3.99
C GLU A 168 -1.81 -5.45 -4.54
N TYR A 169 -0.87 -5.27 -5.46
CA TYR A 169 -0.66 -3.99 -6.13
C TYR A 169 -1.73 -3.74 -7.18
N VAL A 170 -2.01 -4.75 -8.00
CA VAL A 170 -2.94 -4.62 -9.12
C VAL A 170 -4.36 -4.31 -8.64
N LYS A 171 -4.84 -4.90 -7.52
CA LYS A 171 -6.14 -4.54 -6.94
C LYS A 171 -6.25 -3.04 -6.61
N LEU A 172 -5.15 -2.46 -6.06
CA LEU A 172 -5.11 -1.03 -5.70
C LEU A 172 -5.02 -0.14 -6.95
N ILE A 173 -4.14 -0.49 -7.91
CA ILE A 173 -3.99 0.24 -9.17
C ILE A 173 -5.31 0.24 -9.93
N ARG A 174 -5.92 -0.95 -10.11
CA ARG A 174 -7.22 -1.10 -10.76
C ARG A 174 -8.28 -0.20 -10.13
N ARG A 175 -8.41 -0.26 -8.79
CA ARG A 175 -9.40 0.55 -8.09
C ARG A 175 -9.18 2.05 -8.26
N MET A 176 -7.93 2.52 -8.24
CA MET A 176 -7.61 3.93 -8.49
C MET A 176 -7.94 4.35 -9.92
N LEU A 177 -7.66 3.51 -10.92
CA LEU A 177 -7.98 3.77 -12.31
C LEU A 177 -9.50 3.82 -12.53
N GLU A 178 -10.24 2.84 -11.98
CA GLU A 178 -11.71 2.81 -12.04
C GLU A 178 -12.34 4.00 -11.32
N ASN A 179 -11.83 4.38 -10.15
CA ASN A 179 -12.26 5.56 -9.41
C ASN A 179 -12.00 6.88 -10.19
N ALA A 180 -11.03 6.89 -11.08
CA ALA A 180 -10.76 8.00 -12.00
C ALA A 180 -11.57 7.90 -13.32
N GLY A 181 -12.48 6.93 -13.45
CA GLY A 181 -13.38 6.79 -14.59
C GLY A 181 -12.92 5.82 -15.68
N ALA A 182 -11.77 5.17 -15.56
CA ALA A 182 -11.30 4.21 -16.56
C ALA A 182 -12.09 2.90 -16.53
N THR A 183 -12.21 2.26 -17.69
CA THR A 183 -12.56 0.84 -17.78
C THR A 183 -11.28 0.01 -17.75
N VAL A 184 -11.15 -0.86 -16.74
CA VAL A 184 -9.96 -1.71 -16.57
C VAL A 184 -10.28 -3.15 -16.95
N TYR A 185 -9.51 -3.69 -17.88
CA TYR A 185 -9.62 -5.06 -18.37
C TYR A 185 -8.51 -5.92 -17.79
N MET A 186 -8.86 -7.08 -17.23
CA MET A 186 -7.92 -8.01 -16.61
C MET A 186 -8.08 -9.43 -17.20
N PRO A 187 -6.99 -10.06 -17.66
CA PRO A 187 -7.03 -11.46 -18.14
C PRO A 187 -6.96 -12.50 -17.01
N ARG A 188 -6.83 -12.07 -15.76
CA ARG A 188 -6.89 -12.91 -14.56
C ARG A 188 -8.05 -12.50 -13.66
N ALA A 189 -8.58 -13.46 -12.89
CA ALA A 189 -9.54 -13.14 -11.85
C ALA A 189 -8.94 -12.20 -10.81
N GLY A 190 -9.70 -11.18 -10.40
CA GLY A 190 -9.33 -10.31 -9.30
C GLY A 190 -9.58 -10.98 -7.94
N LEU A 191 -9.01 -10.41 -6.87
CA LEU A 191 -9.10 -10.95 -5.50
C LEU A 191 -10.53 -11.03 -4.95
N GLU A 192 -11.46 -10.31 -5.54
CA GLU A 192 -12.89 -10.39 -5.23
C GLU A 192 -13.54 -11.72 -5.64
N ASN A 193 -12.93 -12.47 -6.58
CA ASN A 193 -13.47 -13.76 -7.02
C ASN A 193 -13.00 -14.89 -6.11
N GLN A 194 -13.85 -15.26 -5.16
CA GLN A 194 -13.61 -16.34 -4.19
C GLN A 194 -14.11 -17.72 -4.64
N GLU A 195 -14.60 -17.83 -5.90
CA GLU A 195 -15.02 -19.12 -6.43
C GLU A 195 -13.82 -20.07 -6.55
N THR A 196 -14.05 -21.34 -6.20
CA THR A 196 -13.04 -22.38 -6.35
C THR A 196 -12.78 -22.66 -7.84
N GLY A 197 -11.51 -22.54 -8.23
CA GLY A 197 -11.06 -22.83 -9.57
C GLY A 197 -10.75 -24.31 -9.81
N VAL A 198 -10.18 -24.61 -10.97
CA VAL A 198 -9.84 -26.00 -11.35
C VAL A 198 -8.66 -26.56 -10.54
N SER A 199 -7.85 -25.72 -9.95
CA SER A 199 -6.75 -26.11 -9.03
C SER A 199 -7.22 -26.56 -7.65
N GLY A 200 -8.48 -26.30 -7.29
CA GLY A 200 -8.99 -26.46 -5.94
C GLY A 200 -8.76 -25.22 -5.05
N LEU A 201 -8.02 -24.23 -5.50
CA LEU A 201 -7.84 -22.92 -4.85
C LEU A 201 -8.82 -21.88 -5.44
N PRO A 202 -8.98 -20.70 -4.81
CA PRO A 202 -9.76 -19.61 -5.39
C PRO A 202 -9.24 -19.21 -6.77
N ARG A 203 -10.13 -18.85 -7.70
CA ARG A 203 -9.77 -18.50 -9.09
C ARG A 203 -8.75 -17.38 -9.21
N TRP A 204 -8.72 -16.43 -8.28
CA TRP A 204 -7.72 -15.36 -8.28
C TRP A 204 -6.28 -15.87 -8.09
N ALA A 205 -6.08 -17.05 -7.54
CA ALA A 205 -4.76 -17.68 -7.41
C ALA A 205 -4.25 -18.26 -8.73
N GLU A 206 -5.15 -18.65 -9.64
CA GLU A 206 -4.82 -19.30 -10.90
C GLU A 206 -4.29 -18.33 -11.96
N GLY A 207 -3.52 -18.85 -12.90
CA GLY A 207 -3.02 -18.12 -14.05
C GLY A 207 -4.13 -17.65 -15.00
N ALA A 208 -3.77 -16.74 -15.90
CA ALA A 208 -4.70 -16.08 -16.82
C ALA A 208 -5.42 -17.07 -17.75
N ARG A 209 -4.73 -18.12 -18.23
CA ARG A 209 -5.34 -19.08 -19.18
C ARG A 209 -6.61 -19.74 -18.64
N TYR A 210 -6.67 -20.03 -17.32
CA TYR A 210 -7.83 -20.68 -16.69
C TYR A 210 -9.01 -19.72 -16.56
N TRP A 211 -8.72 -18.46 -16.24
CA TRP A 211 -9.74 -17.41 -16.20
C TRP A 211 -10.34 -17.15 -17.57
N LEU A 212 -9.51 -17.06 -18.63
CA LEU A 212 -9.96 -16.87 -19.99
C LEU A 212 -10.79 -18.06 -20.49
N GLN A 213 -10.39 -19.29 -20.15
CA GLN A 213 -11.15 -20.50 -20.41
C GLN A 213 -12.51 -20.46 -19.73
N ASP A 214 -12.56 -20.10 -18.45
CA ASP A 214 -13.80 -19.98 -17.67
C ASP A 214 -14.77 -18.94 -18.27
N LYS A 215 -14.24 -17.84 -18.78
CA LYS A 215 -15.02 -16.79 -19.44
C LYS A 215 -15.44 -17.13 -20.88
N GLY A 216 -15.15 -18.32 -21.36
CA GLY A 216 -15.53 -18.75 -22.70
C GLY A 216 -14.78 -18.02 -23.83
N VAL A 217 -13.60 -17.49 -23.54
CA VAL A 217 -12.74 -16.87 -24.55
C VAL A 217 -12.29 -17.94 -25.55
N ASP A 218 -12.15 -17.54 -26.82
CA ASP A 218 -11.71 -18.45 -27.88
C ASP A 218 -10.38 -19.15 -27.53
N SER A 219 -10.34 -20.47 -27.64
CA SER A 219 -9.20 -21.30 -27.26
C SER A 219 -7.92 -20.95 -28.03
N THR A 220 -8.04 -20.39 -29.22
CA THR A 220 -6.89 -19.91 -30.00
C THR A 220 -6.11 -18.78 -29.31
N LEU A 221 -6.67 -18.18 -28.27
CA LEU A 221 -6.02 -17.11 -27.49
C LEU A 221 -5.31 -17.63 -26.22
N TRP A 222 -5.69 -18.82 -25.70
CA TRP A 222 -5.17 -19.31 -24.42
C TRP A 222 -4.67 -20.77 -24.43
N ASN A 223 -4.82 -21.51 -25.53
CA ASN A 223 -4.33 -22.87 -25.69
C ASN A 223 -3.49 -22.99 -26.98
N LEU A 224 -2.28 -22.45 -26.92
CA LEU A 224 -1.39 -22.25 -28.07
C LEU A 224 -0.29 -23.28 -28.18
N TYR A 225 0.15 -23.84 -27.05
CA TYR A 225 1.28 -24.74 -26.94
C TYR A 225 0.84 -26.07 -26.34
N ASP A 226 0.80 -27.11 -27.15
CA ASP A 226 0.36 -28.43 -26.75
C ASP A 226 1.06 -28.92 -25.47
N GLY A 227 0.29 -29.04 -24.38
CA GLY A 227 0.75 -29.53 -23.10
C GLY A 227 1.68 -28.56 -22.33
N ASN A 228 1.89 -27.31 -22.78
CA ASN A 228 2.72 -26.34 -22.06
C ASN A 228 1.92 -25.15 -21.51
N GLU A 229 1.20 -25.40 -20.43
CA GLU A 229 0.32 -24.40 -19.80
C GLU A 229 1.05 -23.17 -19.26
N TYR A 230 2.33 -23.32 -18.88
CA TYR A 230 3.19 -22.20 -18.51
C TYR A 230 3.37 -21.19 -19.66
N LYS A 231 3.67 -21.67 -20.86
CA LYS A 231 3.81 -20.81 -22.04
C LYS A 231 2.48 -20.23 -22.49
N ASP A 232 1.41 -21.02 -22.38
CA ASP A 232 0.06 -20.56 -22.67
C ASP A 232 -0.32 -19.39 -21.78
N ASP A 233 -0.09 -19.51 -20.47
CA ASP A 233 -0.40 -18.46 -19.51
C ASP A 233 0.34 -17.14 -19.78
N MET A 234 1.62 -17.21 -20.15
CA MET A 234 2.37 -16.01 -20.51
C MET A 234 1.89 -15.36 -21.82
N LYS A 235 1.53 -16.16 -22.82
CA LYS A 235 1.18 -15.65 -24.16
C LYS A 235 -0.26 -15.19 -24.25
N CYS A 236 -1.17 -15.80 -23.48
CA CYS A 236 -2.60 -15.52 -23.57
C CYS A 236 -2.95 -14.08 -23.13
N ARG A 237 -2.27 -13.54 -22.12
CA ARG A 237 -2.53 -12.20 -21.57
C ARG A 237 -2.47 -11.09 -22.63
N PRO A 238 -1.35 -10.89 -23.33
CA PRO A 238 -1.24 -9.84 -24.34
C PRO A 238 -2.05 -10.16 -25.61
N LEU A 239 -2.24 -11.43 -25.97
CA LEU A 239 -3.11 -11.80 -27.11
C LEU A 239 -4.56 -11.45 -26.84
N TRP A 240 -5.05 -11.77 -25.65
CA TRP A 240 -6.39 -11.43 -25.22
C TRP A 240 -6.61 -9.91 -25.22
N ALA A 241 -5.65 -9.13 -24.73
CA ALA A 241 -5.74 -7.67 -24.74
C ALA A 241 -5.85 -7.08 -26.16
N ASN A 242 -5.20 -7.70 -27.14
CA ASN A 242 -5.34 -7.33 -28.55
C ASN A 242 -6.69 -7.71 -29.18
N ALA A 243 -7.37 -8.73 -28.64
CA ALA A 243 -8.61 -9.29 -29.13
C ALA A 243 -9.86 -8.70 -28.46
N LEU A 244 -9.72 -7.78 -27.52
CA LEU A 244 -10.85 -7.08 -26.90
C LEU A 244 -11.64 -6.29 -27.92
N ASP A 245 -12.97 -6.36 -27.86
CA ASP A 245 -13.88 -5.61 -28.72
C ASP A 245 -13.69 -4.10 -28.58
N ALA A 246 -13.53 -3.62 -27.36
CA ALA A 246 -13.17 -2.24 -27.07
C ALA A 246 -11.64 -2.08 -27.14
N PRO A 247 -11.11 -1.24 -28.06
CA PRO A 247 -9.68 -1.05 -28.16
C PRO A 247 -9.15 -0.41 -26.89
N VAL A 248 -8.11 -1.02 -26.29
CA VAL A 248 -7.44 -0.45 -25.12
C VAL A 248 -6.46 0.66 -25.54
N ASP A 249 -6.30 1.67 -24.66
CA ASP A 249 -5.37 2.79 -24.85
C ASP A 249 -3.92 2.36 -24.54
N LEU A 250 -3.73 1.47 -23.56
CA LEU A 250 -2.43 0.95 -23.17
C LEU A 250 -2.54 -0.39 -22.44
N CYS A 251 -1.41 -1.11 -22.34
CA CYS A 251 -1.24 -2.32 -21.57
C CYS A 251 -0.13 -2.15 -20.53
N LEU A 252 -0.38 -2.56 -19.28
CA LEU A 252 0.61 -2.61 -18.22
C LEU A 252 0.62 -4.00 -17.58
N ALA A 253 1.76 -4.70 -17.68
CA ALA A 253 2.04 -5.92 -16.94
C ALA A 253 2.78 -5.54 -15.65
N PHE A 254 2.22 -5.88 -14.51
CA PHE A 254 2.83 -5.62 -13.21
C PHE A 254 3.57 -6.85 -12.72
N HIS A 255 4.87 -6.71 -12.47
CA HIS A 255 5.78 -7.75 -12.02
C HIS A 255 6.63 -7.30 -10.85
N THR A 256 7.33 -8.25 -10.26
CA THR A 256 8.51 -8.05 -9.41
C THR A 256 9.64 -8.94 -9.95
N ASP A 257 10.87 -8.45 -9.96
CA ASP A 257 11.97 -9.22 -10.57
C ASP A 257 12.72 -10.08 -9.55
N GLY A 258 13.56 -10.99 -10.04
CA GLY A 258 14.39 -11.89 -9.25
C GLY A 258 15.85 -11.46 -9.14
N GLN A 259 16.16 -10.16 -9.28
CA GLN A 259 17.52 -9.65 -9.17
C GLN A 259 17.99 -9.68 -7.72
N ASP A 260 19.22 -10.17 -7.49
CA ASP A 260 19.87 -10.18 -6.19
C ASP A 260 20.99 -9.14 -6.14
N SER A 261 21.13 -8.44 -5.02
CA SER A 261 22.23 -7.51 -4.76
C SER A 261 23.49 -8.19 -4.19
N GLY A 262 23.33 -9.40 -3.66
CA GLY A 262 24.40 -10.10 -2.92
C GLY A 262 24.55 -9.62 -1.47
N ASP A 263 23.68 -8.72 -1.00
CA ASP A 263 23.60 -8.24 0.38
C ASP A 263 22.14 -7.94 0.80
N ASP A 264 21.92 -7.69 2.08
CA ASP A 264 20.61 -7.45 2.68
C ASP A 264 20.25 -5.97 2.86
N SER A 265 21.06 -5.06 2.35
CA SER A 265 20.95 -3.60 2.58
C SER A 265 20.84 -2.77 1.31
N THR A 266 21.35 -3.27 0.18
CA THR A 266 21.32 -2.52 -1.09
C THR A 266 19.97 -2.64 -1.77
N ILE A 267 19.29 -1.51 -1.94
CA ILE A 267 18.03 -1.44 -2.68
C ILE A 267 18.29 -1.58 -4.18
N ILE A 268 17.62 -2.53 -4.79
CA ILE A 268 17.62 -2.75 -6.24
C ILE A 268 16.65 -1.77 -6.92
N GLY A 269 15.44 -1.62 -6.40
CA GLY A 269 14.46 -0.64 -6.83
C GLY A 269 13.76 -0.97 -8.16
N THR A 270 13.19 0.06 -8.78
CA THR A 270 12.25 -0.08 -9.89
C THR A 270 12.92 -0.14 -11.25
N LEU A 271 12.55 -1.15 -12.06
CA LEU A 271 12.87 -1.32 -13.47
C LEU A 271 11.59 -1.27 -14.31
N VAL A 272 11.65 -0.62 -15.48
CA VAL A 272 10.58 -0.78 -16.48
C VAL A 272 11.18 -1.30 -17.79
N ILE A 273 10.49 -2.27 -18.37
CA ILE A 273 10.89 -2.95 -19.60
C ILE A 273 9.93 -2.54 -20.73
N TYR A 274 10.49 -2.20 -21.88
CA TYR A 274 9.73 -1.91 -23.08
C TYR A 274 10.33 -2.65 -24.29
N THR A 275 9.56 -2.79 -25.36
CA THR A 275 10.00 -3.48 -26.57
C THR A 275 9.87 -2.56 -27.78
N ALA A 276 10.92 -2.51 -28.61
CA ALA A 276 11.00 -1.66 -29.79
C ALA A 276 10.39 -2.28 -31.06
N LYS A 277 10.19 -3.61 -31.08
CA LYS A 277 9.70 -4.36 -32.27
C LYS A 277 8.74 -5.45 -31.83
N ASP A 278 7.72 -5.75 -32.68
CA ASP A 278 6.85 -6.90 -32.48
C ASP A 278 7.50 -8.24 -32.93
N ASP A 279 6.70 -9.32 -32.91
CA ASP A 279 7.14 -10.66 -33.34
C ASP A 279 7.59 -10.71 -34.81
N ASP A 280 7.03 -9.86 -35.68
CA ASP A 280 7.35 -9.76 -37.10
C ASP A 280 8.48 -8.75 -37.37
N GLY A 281 9.03 -8.13 -36.35
CA GLY A 281 10.07 -7.09 -36.46
C GLY A 281 9.54 -5.71 -36.82
N ARG A 282 8.22 -5.49 -36.77
CA ARG A 282 7.60 -4.19 -37.08
C ARG A 282 7.87 -3.21 -35.94
N ARG A 283 8.11 -1.95 -36.34
CA ARG A 283 8.40 -0.85 -35.37
C ARG A 283 7.20 0.07 -35.15
N GLU A 284 6.03 -0.27 -35.66
CA GLU A 284 4.83 0.54 -35.57
C GLU A 284 3.78 -0.12 -34.67
N LEU A 285 3.05 0.70 -33.93
CA LEU A 285 1.83 0.31 -33.22
C LEU A 285 0.65 0.30 -34.19
N ARG A 286 -0.54 -0.17 -33.73
CA ARG A 286 -1.77 -0.22 -34.51
C ARG A 286 -2.14 1.15 -35.14
N ASP A 287 -1.84 2.24 -34.46
CA ASP A 287 -2.12 3.61 -34.89
C ASP A 287 -1.01 4.25 -35.76
N GLY A 288 0.00 3.48 -36.16
CA GLY A 288 1.12 3.92 -36.98
C GLY A 288 2.23 4.67 -36.24
N ARG A 289 2.11 4.88 -34.94
CA ARG A 289 3.17 5.53 -34.14
C ARG A 289 4.38 4.61 -33.97
N ASN A 290 5.56 5.21 -33.83
CA ASN A 290 6.80 4.47 -33.58
C ASN A 290 6.75 3.78 -32.20
N ARG A 291 6.77 2.46 -32.20
CA ARG A 291 6.65 1.60 -31.01
C ARG A 291 7.74 1.88 -29.97
N GLU A 292 8.99 1.97 -30.41
CA GLU A 292 10.13 2.23 -29.50
C GLU A 292 9.95 3.55 -28.76
N GLN A 293 9.64 4.62 -29.49
CA GLN A 293 9.46 5.94 -28.89
C GLN A 293 8.26 6.00 -27.94
N VAL A 294 7.13 5.43 -28.32
CA VAL A 294 5.88 5.44 -27.55
C VAL A 294 6.04 4.60 -26.27
N ASN A 295 6.52 3.35 -26.42
CA ASN A 295 6.68 2.43 -25.27
C ASN A 295 7.76 2.96 -24.30
N ARG A 296 8.87 3.50 -24.83
CA ARG A 296 9.90 4.11 -23.98
C ARG A 296 9.36 5.32 -23.21
N ASN A 297 8.59 6.18 -23.86
CA ASN A 297 7.98 7.33 -23.18
C ASN A 297 7.02 6.88 -22.08
N PHE A 298 6.19 5.89 -22.35
CA PHE A 298 5.29 5.32 -21.35
C PHE A 298 6.09 4.72 -20.18
N ALA A 299 7.14 3.95 -20.47
CA ALA A 299 8.04 3.39 -19.47
C ALA A 299 8.68 4.47 -18.58
N ASP A 300 9.15 5.56 -19.20
CA ASP A 300 9.77 6.67 -18.50
C ASP A 300 8.79 7.42 -17.58
N TYR A 301 7.54 7.63 -18.05
CA TYR A 301 6.49 8.22 -17.23
C TYR A 301 6.21 7.41 -15.97
N ILE A 302 6.03 6.11 -16.13
CA ILE A 302 5.72 5.22 -14.99
C ILE A 302 6.92 5.14 -14.04
N GLN A 303 8.12 4.85 -14.55
CA GLN A 303 9.29 4.67 -13.70
C GLN A 303 9.65 5.96 -12.94
N THR A 304 9.58 7.12 -13.60
CA THR A 304 9.87 8.41 -12.96
C THR A 304 8.88 8.67 -11.85
N GLN A 305 7.58 8.57 -12.13
CA GLN A 305 6.54 8.82 -11.13
C GLN A 305 6.67 7.88 -9.92
N VAL A 306 6.86 6.58 -10.18
CA VAL A 306 7.03 5.58 -9.12
C VAL A 306 8.25 5.90 -8.26
N THR A 307 9.39 6.19 -8.89
CA THR A 307 10.63 6.45 -8.14
C THR A 307 10.56 7.74 -7.33
N GLU A 308 10.01 8.80 -7.90
CA GLU A 308 9.87 10.09 -7.21
C GLU A 308 8.97 9.96 -5.96
N ASP A 309 7.82 9.32 -6.11
CA ASP A 309 6.89 9.15 -4.99
C ASP A 309 7.46 8.23 -3.90
N LEU A 310 8.04 7.10 -4.28
CA LEU A 310 8.59 6.14 -3.32
C LEU A 310 9.77 6.68 -2.53
N ARG A 311 10.54 7.62 -3.07
CA ARG A 311 11.63 8.29 -2.34
C ARG A 311 11.17 9.13 -1.16
N HIS A 312 9.90 9.44 -1.04
CA HIS A 312 9.35 10.06 0.17
C HIS A 312 9.23 9.07 1.34
N LEU A 313 9.09 7.78 1.07
CA LEU A 313 9.07 6.70 2.06
C LEU A 313 10.44 6.03 2.20
N ALA A 314 11.13 5.84 1.10
CA ALA A 314 12.43 5.20 0.96
C ALA A 314 13.38 6.13 0.18
N PRO A 315 14.06 7.09 0.84
CA PRO A 315 14.88 8.12 0.17
C PRO A 315 15.97 7.54 -0.75
N GLU A 316 16.45 6.35 -0.46
CA GLU A 316 17.43 5.59 -1.23
C GLU A 316 16.84 4.77 -2.38
N TRP A 317 15.53 4.86 -2.64
CA TRP A 317 14.86 4.06 -3.67
C TRP A 317 15.48 4.29 -5.05
N THR A 318 15.92 3.20 -5.67
CA THR A 318 16.71 3.26 -6.89
C THR A 318 15.83 3.28 -8.14
N ARG A 319 16.10 4.23 -9.04
CA ARG A 319 15.62 4.23 -10.40
C ARG A 319 16.61 3.46 -11.26
N ARG A 320 16.22 2.28 -11.74
CA ARG A 320 17.08 1.47 -12.61
C ARG A 320 17.04 1.98 -14.06
N GLN A 321 17.96 1.50 -14.89
CA GLN A 321 17.94 1.83 -16.32
C GLN A 321 16.69 1.25 -17.00
N LEU A 322 16.01 2.06 -17.81
CA LEU A 322 14.96 1.57 -18.70
C LEU A 322 15.53 0.47 -19.60
N LYS A 323 14.88 -0.67 -19.66
CA LYS A 323 15.37 -1.85 -20.39
C LYS A 323 14.59 -2.08 -21.67
N GLU A 324 15.25 -1.88 -22.81
CA GLU A 324 14.73 -2.38 -24.08
C GLU A 324 15.03 -3.89 -24.16
N ALA A 325 13.95 -4.72 -24.19
CA ALA A 325 14.08 -6.15 -24.24
C ALA A 325 12.89 -6.82 -24.92
N ASN A 326 13.14 -8.01 -25.48
CA ASN A 326 12.17 -8.75 -26.26
C ASN A 326 11.32 -9.68 -25.38
N TYR A 327 10.49 -9.10 -24.50
CA TYR A 327 9.55 -9.85 -23.67
C TYR A 327 8.15 -9.89 -24.26
N CYS A 328 7.46 -11.01 -24.08
CA CYS A 328 6.15 -11.31 -24.67
C CYS A 328 5.11 -10.21 -24.33
N GLU A 329 5.01 -9.85 -23.06
CA GLU A 329 3.97 -8.95 -22.55
C GLU A 329 4.15 -7.48 -22.97
N SER A 330 5.35 -7.07 -23.38
CA SER A 330 5.58 -5.73 -23.97
C SER A 330 5.71 -5.74 -25.50
N ARG A 331 5.90 -6.94 -26.12
CA ARG A 331 6.12 -7.11 -27.54
C ARG A 331 4.80 -7.37 -28.31
N VAL A 332 3.96 -8.25 -27.78
CA VAL A 332 2.74 -8.72 -28.45
C VAL A 332 1.65 -7.65 -28.51
N PRO A 333 1.43 -6.80 -27.49
CA PRO A 333 0.41 -5.77 -27.59
C PRO A 333 0.65 -4.82 -28.78
N VAL A 334 -0.42 -4.43 -29.43
CA VAL A 334 -0.38 -3.51 -30.59
C VAL A 334 -0.62 -2.05 -30.21
N VAL A 335 -0.72 -1.78 -28.92
CA VAL A 335 -0.88 -0.47 -28.29
C VAL A 335 0.33 -0.18 -27.37
N PRO A 336 0.48 1.03 -26.80
CA PRO A 336 1.53 1.32 -25.82
C PRO A 336 1.57 0.27 -24.73
N SER A 337 2.73 -0.34 -24.49
CA SER A 337 2.84 -1.47 -23.55
C SER A 337 4.19 -1.53 -22.86
N ILE A 338 4.15 -1.85 -21.56
CA ILE A 338 5.34 -2.00 -20.72
C ILE A 338 5.16 -3.16 -19.74
N ILE A 339 6.30 -3.61 -19.19
CA ILE A 339 6.36 -4.45 -18.00
C ILE A 339 6.99 -3.59 -16.90
N LEU A 340 6.30 -3.42 -15.79
CA LEU A 340 6.80 -2.78 -14.60
C LEU A 340 7.32 -3.85 -13.64
N GLU A 341 8.61 -3.83 -13.40
CA GLU A 341 9.30 -4.59 -12.35
C GLU A 341 9.48 -3.64 -11.16
N LEU A 342 8.48 -3.60 -10.26
CA LEU A 342 8.44 -2.58 -9.20
C LEU A 342 9.65 -2.65 -8.28
N LEU A 343 10.01 -3.85 -7.86
CA LEU A 343 11.07 -4.17 -6.91
C LEU A 343 11.58 -5.58 -7.15
N SER A 344 12.65 -5.99 -6.47
CA SER A 344 13.07 -7.39 -6.49
C SER A 344 12.50 -8.17 -5.30
N HIS A 345 11.68 -9.20 -5.59
CA HIS A 345 11.17 -10.14 -4.59
C HIS A 345 12.26 -11.04 -4.00
N LYS A 346 13.44 -11.08 -4.62
CA LYS A 346 14.62 -11.81 -4.15
C LYS A 346 15.51 -10.98 -3.23
N ASN A 347 15.27 -9.68 -3.11
CA ASN A 347 16.11 -8.76 -2.35
C ASN A 347 15.46 -8.35 -1.04
N MET A 348 16.13 -8.60 0.09
CA MET A 348 15.61 -8.28 1.41
C MET A 348 15.40 -6.78 1.61
N ALA A 349 16.30 -5.94 1.11
CA ALA A 349 16.19 -4.49 1.26
C ALA A 349 14.95 -3.93 0.55
N ASP A 350 14.62 -4.45 -0.63
CA ASP A 350 13.41 -4.11 -1.36
C ASP A 350 12.15 -4.64 -0.64
N MET A 351 12.20 -5.90 -0.17
CA MET A 351 11.05 -6.56 0.43
C MET A 351 10.69 -6.02 1.83
N ARG A 352 11.62 -5.38 2.52
CA ARG A 352 11.31 -4.61 3.74
C ARG A 352 10.27 -3.53 3.50
N TYR A 353 10.33 -2.88 2.34
CA TYR A 353 9.31 -1.94 1.88
C TYR A 353 8.13 -2.68 1.23
N GLY A 354 8.41 -3.62 0.34
CA GLY A 354 7.39 -4.32 -0.42
C GLY A 354 6.33 -5.03 0.41
N LEU A 355 6.69 -5.54 1.58
CA LEU A 355 5.76 -6.17 2.53
C LEU A 355 5.04 -5.15 3.46
N ASP A 356 5.28 -3.85 3.29
CA ASP A 356 4.55 -2.80 4.00
C ASP A 356 3.31 -2.35 3.19
N PRO A 357 2.08 -2.49 3.72
CA PRO A 357 0.86 -2.05 3.05
C PRO A 357 0.86 -0.55 2.68
N LYS A 358 1.50 0.29 3.49
CA LYS A 358 1.64 1.74 3.20
C LYS A 358 2.49 1.98 1.96
N PHE A 359 3.57 1.23 1.83
CA PHE A 359 4.42 1.28 0.63
C PHE A 359 3.65 0.76 -0.60
N ARG A 360 2.90 -0.34 -0.47
CA ARG A 360 2.07 -0.88 -1.55
C ARG A 360 1.04 0.13 -2.05
N PHE A 361 0.36 0.83 -1.12
CA PHE A 361 -0.58 1.88 -1.49
C PHE A 361 0.11 3.05 -2.21
N ALA A 362 1.25 3.52 -1.71
CA ALA A 362 2.02 4.59 -2.33
C ALA A 362 2.52 4.21 -3.74
N ALA A 363 3.04 2.99 -3.91
CA ALA A 363 3.49 2.47 -5.20
C ALA A 363 2.32 2.36 -6.21
N ALA A 364 1.18 1.81 -5.78
CA ALA A 364 -0.01 1.72 -6.63
C ALA A 364 -0.51 3.11 -7.04
N ARG A 365 -0.53 4.08 -6.10
CA ARG A 365 -0.90 5.47 -6.38
C ARG A 365 0.07 6.13 -7.36
N ALA A 366 1.36 5.86 -7.24
CA ALA A 366 2.37 6.36 -8.16
C ALA A 366 2.19 5.81 -9.59
N VAL A 367 1.87 4.51 -9.73
CA VAL A 367 1.54 3.90 -11.04
C VAL A 367 0.29 4.54 -11.64
N TYR A 368 -0.78 4.68 -10.84
CA TYR A 368 -2.00 5.38 -11.26
C TYR A 368 -1.71 6.80 -11.77
N LYS A 369 -0.94 7.59 -10.99
CA LYS A 369 -0.55 8.95 -11.37
C LYS A 369 0.29 8.97 -12.66
N GLY A 370 1.20 8.01 -12.80
CA GLY A 370 2.00 7.86 -14.02
C GLY A 370 1.14 7.59 -15.26
N ILE A 371 0.16 6.70 -15.17
CA ILE A 371 -0.82 6.42 -16.24
C ILE A 371 -1.66 7.66 -16.54
N LEU A 372 -2.24 8.28 -15.52
CA LEU A 372 -3.07 9.47 -15.65
C LEU A 372 -2.31 10.61 -16.37
N ARG A 373 -1.06 10.86 -15.95
CA ARG A 373 -0.21 11.89 -16.53
C ARG A 373 0.28 11.54 -17.94
N TYR A 374 0.53 10.27 -18.21
CA TYR A 374 0.87 9.81 -19.55
C TYR A 374 -0.28 10.05 -20.55
N LEU A 375 -1.53 9.78 -20.14
CA LEU A 375 -2.70 9.91 -21.00
C LEU A 375 -3.18 11.38 -21.14
N ASN A 376 -3.15 12.16 -20.06
CA ASN A 376 -3.79 13.48 -20.00
C ASN A 376 -2.80 14.66 -19.90
N GLY A 377 -1.51 14.38 -19.72
CA GLY A 377 -0.48 15.42 -19.64
C GLY A 377 -0.71 16.42 -18.50
N LYS A 378 -0.65 17.72 -18.82
CA LYS A 378 -0.79 18.81 -17.85
C LYS A 378 -2.23 19.02 -17.34
N SER A 379 -3.23 18.47 -18.03
CA SER A 379 -4.64 18.59 -17.64
C SER A 379 -5.04 17.58 -16.56
N ALA A 380 -4.18 16.59 -16.30
CA ALA A 380 -4.42 15.54 -15.30
C ALA A 380 -4.66 16.11 -13.91
N VAL A 381 -5.75 15.68 -13.28
CA VAL A 381 -6.07 15.97 -11.89
C VAL A 381 -6.04 14.66 -11.11
N VAL A 382 -5.27 14.63 -10.03
CA VAL A 382 -5.16 13.43 -9.18
C VAL A 382 -6.37 13.36 -8.23
N GLN A 383 -6.95 12.16 -8.06
CA GLN A 383 -8.03 11.93 -7.11
C GLN A 383 -7.60 12.21 -5.67
N PRO A 384 -8.51 12.60 -4.75
CA PRO A 384 -8.17 12.88 -3.35
C PRO A 384 -7.70 11.62 -2.60
N LEU A 385 -7.06 11.82 -1.45
CA LEU A 385 -6.85 10.76 -0.46
C LEU A 385 -8.17 10.42 0.26
N PRO A 386 -8.32 9.20 0.82
CA PRO A 386 -9.49 8.82 1.58
C PRO A 386 -9.63 9.63 2.86
N VAL A 387 -10.87 9.82 3.30
CA VAL A 387 -11.20 10.37 4.62
C VAL A 387 -10.79 9.34 5.68
N GLU A 388 -10.01 9.75 6.68
CA GLU A 388 -9.57 8.87 7.77
C GLU A 388 -10.32 9.13 9.08
N GLN A 389 -10.85 10.34 9.26
CA GLN A 389 -11.55 10.73 10.49
C GLN A 389 -13.04 10.97 10.19
N ILE A 390 -13.89 10.21 10.88
CA ILE A 390 -15.34 10.27 10.70
C ILE A 390 -16.06 9.99 12.03
N ALA A 391 -17.18 10.63 12.29
CA ALA A 391 -17.98 10.46 13.51
C ALA A 391 -19.46 10.69 13.25
N ILE A 392 -20.32 9.95 13.95
CA ILE A 392 -21.77 10.16 14.01
C ILE A 392 -22.18 10.35 15.47
N ASP A 393 -22.97 11.40 15.76
CA ASP A 393 -23.47 11.67 17.10
C ASP A 393 -24.92 11.17 17.32
N THR A 394 -25.39 11.23 18.56
CA THR A 394 -26.74 10.80 18.96
C THR A 394 -27.89 11.62 18.34
N LYS A 395 -27.58 12.79 17.75
CA LYS A 395 -28.52 13.64 17.03
C LYS A 395 -28.53 13.40 15.52
N GLY A 396 -27.73 12.45 15.06
CA GLY A 396 -27.56 12.11 13.65
C GLY A 396 -26.71 13.10 12.86
N LEU A 397 -25.84 13.88 13.51
CA LEU A 397 -24.87 14.70 12.82
C LEU A 397 -23.62 13.86 12.49
N LEU A 398 -23.49 13.52 11.21
CA LEU A 398 -22.29 12.90 10.64
C LEU A 398 -21.25 13.98 10.31
N ARG A 399 -20.00 13.80 10.73
CA ARG A 399 -18.86 14.72 10.51
C ARG A 399 -17.65 13.94 10.06
N TRP A 400 -16.80 14.57 9.24
CA TRP A 400 -15.53 13.98 8.80
C TRP A 400 -14.48 15.06 8.56
N GLU A 401 -13.25 14.65 8.32
CA GLU A 401 -12.14 15.55 7.99
C GLU A 401 -11.50 15.15 6.66
N ALA A 402 -11.20 16.16 5.82
CA ALA A 402 -10.46 15.96 4.59
C ALA A 402 -9.00 15.64 4.91
N LYS A 403 -8.41 14.68 4.19
CA LYS A 403 -6.98 14.39 4.27
C LYS A 403 -6.23 15.17 3.22
N GLU A 404 -5.18 15.89 3.63
CA GLU A 404 -4.26 16.55 2.71
C GLU A 404 -3.27 15.55 2.12
N ASP A 405 -2.97 15.70 0.82
CA ASP A 405 -1.93 14.94 0.13
C ASP A 405 -0.67 15.81 -0.01
N ALA A 406 0.39 15.47 0.74
CA ALA A 406 1.64 16.21 0.72
C ALA A 406 2.37 16.11 -0.63
N LEU A 407 2.14 15.02 -1.40
CA LEU A 407 2.72 14.82 -2.72
C LEU A 407 1.90 15.47 -3.83
N GLU A 408 0.60 15.69 -3.59
CA GLU A 408 -0.36 16.25 -4.55
C GLU A 408 -1.23 17.32 -3.87
N PRO A 409 -0.68 18.50 -3.55
CA PRO A 409 -1.43 19.53 -2.80
C PRO A 409 -2.69 20.03 -3.50
N GLU A 410 -2.79 19.84 -4.82
CA GLU A 410 -3.96 20.18 -5.63
C GLU A 410 -5.04 19.08 -5.66
N ALA A 411 -4.74 17.88 -5.15
CA ALA A 411 -5.68 16.76 -5.09
C ALA A 411 -6.72 16.92 -3.96
N LYS A 412 -7.20 18.14 -3.73
CA LYS A 412 -8.18 18.45 -2.68
C LYS A 412 -9.58 18.00 -3.07
N PRO A 413 -10.36 17.49 -2.11
CA PRO A 413 -11.78 17.21 -2.34
C PRO A 413 -12.53 18.48 -2.75
N SER A 414 -13.41 18.39 -3.72
CA SER A 414 -14.38 19.43 -4.09
C SER A 414 -15.82 19.07 -3.70
N TYR A 415 -16.07 17.81 -3.45
CA TYR A 415 -17.33 17.26 -2.94
C TYR A 415 -17.09 15.93 -2.21
N TYR A 416 -18.12 15.41 -1.56
CA TYR A 416 -18.10 14.11 -0.90
C TYR A 416 -19.33 13.30 -1.29
N MET A 417 -19.17 11.99 -1.43
CA MET A 417 -20.27 11.03 -1.56
C MET A 417 -20.43 10.34 -0.21
N VAL A 418 -21.57 10.56 0.45
CA VAL A 418 -21.90 9.92 1.72
C VAL A 418 -22.78 8.72 1.43
N TYR A 419 -22.29 7.55 1.78
CA TYR A 419 -23.01 6.30 1.66
C TYR A 419 -23.70 5.97 2.97
N ILE A 420 -24.95 5.58 2.90
CA ILE A 420 -25.84 5.35 4.04
C ILE A 420 -26.50 3.99 3.87
N GLN A 421 -26.33 3.12 4.85
CA GLN A 421 -26.98 1.80 4.88
C GLN A 421 -27.89 1.70 6.10
N GLN A 422 -29.11 1.20 5.90
CA GLN A 422 -30.05 0.90 6.98
C GLN A 422 -30.07 -0.60 7.24
N ASN A 423 -29.74 -1.01 8.46
CA ASN A 423 -29.55 -2.42 8.85
C ASN A 423 -28.56 -3.12 7.91
N GLU A 424 -29.03 -4.11 7.14
CA GLU A 424 -28.27 -4.87 6.14
C GLU A 424 -28.80 -4.65 4.73
N GLY A 425 -29.52 -3.53 4.51
CA GLY A 425 -30.03 -3.16 3.20
C GLY A 425 -28.97 -2.67 2.24
N GLU A 426 -29.41 -2.21 1.09
CA GLU A 426 -28.53 -1.59 0.09
C GLU A 426 -27.97 -0.25 0.58
N TRP A 427 -26.87 0.18 -0.01
CA TRP A 427 -26.26 1.46 0.25
C TRP A 427 -26.92 2.56 -0.58
N ASP A 428 -27.59 3.50 0.07
CA ASP A 428 -28.01 4.76 -0.52
C ASP A 428 -26.84 5.74 -0.56
N VAL A 429 -26.84 6.68 -1.50
CA VAL A 429 -25.78 7.66 -1.66
C VAL A 429 -26.32 9.09 -1.70
N GLN A 430 -25.65 9.99 -0.97
CA GLN A 430 -25.95 11.42 -0.97
C GLN A 430 -24.68 12.22 -1.23
N GLN A 431 -24.72 13.15 -2.18
CA GLN A 431 -23.63 14.07 -2.45
C GLN A 431 -23.68 15.28 -1.53
N VAL A 432 -22.51 15.68 -1.03
CA VAL A 432 -22.28 16.88 -0.21
C VAL A 432 -21.25 17.76 -0.90
N ASP A 433 -21.69 18.88 -1.46
CA ASP A 433 -20.83 19.78 -2.25
C ASP A 433 -20.01 20.75 -1.41
N LYS A 434 -20.37 20.97 -0.16
CA LYS A 434 -19.70 21.95 0.71
C LYS A 434 -19.65 21.47 2.15
N GLY A 435 -18.49 21.66 2.76
CA GLY A 435 -18.25 21.30 4.16
C GLY A 435 -18.02 19.81 4.35
N CYS A 436 -17.76 19.42 5.60
CA CYS A 436 -17.42 18.06 6.00
C CYS A 436 -18.43 17.55 7.05
N GLN A 437 -19.72 17.73 6.79
CA GLN A 437 -20.79 17.26 7.67
C GLN A 437 -22.11 17.05 6.92
N LEU A 438 -22.94 16.15 7.47
CA LEU A 438 -24.29 15.87 6.98
C LEU A 438 -25.21 15.62 8.17
N GLN A 439 -26.35 16.35 8.24
CA GLN A 439 -27.39 16.03 9.20
C GLN A 439 -28.26 14.90 8.66
N THR A 440 -28.28 13.78 9.39
CA THR A 440 -29.12 12.61 9.10
C THR A 440 -30.21 12.45 10.16
N SER A 441 -31.16 11.55 9.95
CA SER A 441 -32.23 11.24 10.92
C SER A 441 -32.07 9.79 11.37
N LEU A 442 -31.85 9.60 12.67
CA LEU A 442 -31.76 8.26 13.27
C LEU A 442 -33.15 7.85 13.78
N GLN A 443 -33.68 6.78 13.23
CA GLN A 443 -34.99 6.22 13.67
C GLN A 443 -34.74 5.13 14.73
N PRO A 444 -35.49 5.14 15.85
CA PRO A 444 -35.38 4.07 16.84
C PRO A 444 -35.65 2.69 16.21
N GLY A 445 -34.86 1.69 16.63
CA GLY A 445 -34.93 0.32 16.12
C GLY A 445 -34.15 0.06 14.82
N VAL A 446 -33.66 1.10 14.16
CA VAL A 446 -32.90 0.99 12.89
C VAL A 446 -31.40 1.27 13.14
N ARG A 447 -30.55 0.39 12.67
CA ARG A 447 -29.11 0.62 12.61
C ARG A 447 -28.76 1.36 11.32
N TYR A 448 -27.93 2.38 11.43
CA TYR A 448 -27.40 3.13 10.31
C TYR A 448 -25.88 2.95 10.26
N ASN A 449 -25.37 2.61 9.08
CA ASN A 449 -23.94 2.58 8.80
C ASN A 449 -23.61 3.67 7.79
N TYR A 450 -22.44 4.30 7.94
CA TYR A 450 -22.01 5.41 7.08
C TYR A 450 -20.56 5.26 6.70
N TYR A 451 -20.23 5.54 5.45
CA TYR A 451 -18.87 5.86 5.03
C TYR A 451 -18.88 7.01 4.03
N VAL A 452 -17.73 7.65 3.86
CA VAL A 452 -17.57 8.83 3.02
C VAL A 452 -16.47 8.59 2.01
N VAL A 453 -16.74 8.99 0.76
CA VAL A 453 -15.76 8.99 -0.34
C VAL A 453 -15.56 10.43 -0.76
N ALA A 454 -14.30 10.89 -0.77
CA ALA A 454 -13.93 12.22 -1.23
C ALA A 454 -13.83 12.23 -2.77
N GLY A 455 -14.26 13.31 -3.41
CA GLY A 455 -14.23 13.44 -4.87
C GLY A 455 -13.70 14.79 -5.35
N ASN A 456 -13.09 14.80 -6.52
CA ASN A 456 -12.72 15.99 -7.28
C ASN A 456 -12.83 15.72 -8.78
N ALA A 457 -12.35 16.64 -9.61
CA ALA A 457 -12.37 16.50 -11.07
C ALA A 457 -11.49 15.35 -11.61
N GLY A 458 -10.64 14.75 -10.80
CA GLY A 458 -9.77 13.62 -11.15
C GLY A 458 -10.34 12.27 -10.73
N GLY A 459 -11.47 12.25 -10.00
CA GLY A 459 -12.13 11.02 -9.59
C GLY A 459 -12.41 10.94 -8.09
N LEU A 460 -12.67 9.72 -7.62
CA LEU A 460 -13.05 9.38 -6.26
C LEU A 460 -11.91 8.77 -5.46
N SER A 461 -11.87 9.04 -4.16
CA SER A 461 -10.95 8.37 -3.23
C SER A 461 -11.39 6.93 -2.92
N PHE A 462 -10.58 6.20 -2.17
CA PHE A 462 -11.04 5.04 -1.41
C PHE A 462 -12.03 5.47 -0.32
N PRO A 463 -12.89 4.57 0.19
CA PRO A 463 -13.82 4.87 1.26
C PRO A 463 -13.12 5.18 2.59
N SER A 464 -13.80 5.91 3.45
CA SER A 464 -13.41 6.06 4.86
C SER A 464 -13.66 4.79 5.65
N PRO A 465 -13.18 4.70 6.92
CA PRO A 465 -13.72 3.75 7.88
C PRO A 465 -15.25 3.88 7.98
N ILE A 466 -15.92 2.77 8.36
CA ILE A 466 -17.38 2.76 8.52
C ILE A 466 -17.71 3.15 9.97
N VAL A 467 -18.52 4.18 10.14
CA VAL A 467 -19.15 4.47 11.44
C VAL A 467 -20.59 4.00 11.45
N SER A 468 -21.07 3.65 12.63
CA SER A 468 -22.40 3.06 12.82
C SER A 468 -23.13 3.71 14.00
N ALA A 469 -24.46 3.79 13.92
CA ALA A 469 -25.30 4.30 14.99
C ALA A 469 -26.62 3.53 15.07
N TYR A 470 -27.14 3.40 16.29
CA TYR A 470 -28.41 2.77 16.59
C TYR A 470 -29.07 3.45 17.80
N LEU A 471 -30.34 3.80 17.69
CA LEU A 471 -31.17 4.23 18.80
C LEU A 471 -32.13 3.11 19.20
N SER A 472 -32.08 2.70 20.48
CA SER A 472 -33.01 1.71 21.01
C SER A 472 -34.45 2.27 21.06
N GLU A 473 -35.42 1.41 20.83
CA GLU A 473 -36.83 1.72 21.07
C GLU A 473 -37.20 1.84 22.57
N GLN A 474 -36.27 1.43 23.45
CA GLN A 474 -36.46 1.50 24.89
C GLN A 474 -36.07 2.87 25.41
N GLU A 475 -37.02 3.61 26.00
CA GLU A 475 -36.85 4.98 26.48
C GLU A 475 -35.64 5.23 27.40
N LYS A 476 -35.22 4.22 28.17
CA LYS A 476 -34.12 4.29 29.14
C LYS A 476 -32.99 3.33 28.81
N ALA A 477 -32.80 2.99 27.53
CA ALA A 477 -31.68 2.16 27.12
C ALA A 477 -30.36 2.85 27.47
N PRO A 478 -29.35 2.08 27.95
CA PRO A 478 -27.99 2.63 28.04
C PRO A 478 -27.50 3.05 26.66
N THR A 479 -26.62 4.04 26.63
CA THR A 479 -26.00 4.52 25.40
C THR A 479 -24.50 4.28 25.42
N ALA A 480 -23.95 3.64 24.39
CA ALA A 480 -22.54 3.38 24.23
C ALA A 480 -21.93 4.31 23.15
N LEU A 481 -20.66 4.66 23.34
CA LEU A 481 -19.81 5.21 22.29
C LEU A 481 -18.79 4.13 21.88
N ILE A 482 -18.75 3.78 20.60
CA ILE A 482 -17.67 2.98 20.04
C ILE A 482 -16.62 3.95 19.50
N VAL A 483 -15.42 3.92 20.06
CA VAL A 483 -14.27 4.67 19.60
C VAL A 483 -13.38 3.73 18.80
N ASP A 484 -13.34 3.93 17.47
CA ASP A 484 -12.46 3.20 16.59
C ASP A 484 -11.07 3.87 16.59
N GLY A 485 -10.17 3.32 17.39
CA GLY A 485 -8.77 3.72 17.50
C GLY A 485 -7.83 2.84 16.71
N PHE A 486 -8.37 1.92 15.88
CA PHE A 486 -7.56 1.04 15.06
C PHE A 486 -7.53 1.52 13.61
N ASN A 487 -6.58 2.37 13.29
CA ASN A 487 -6.36 2.89 11.94
C ASN A 487 -4.97 2.52 11.36
N ASP A 488 -4.16 1.76 12.11
CA ASP A 488 -2.80 1.42 11.68
C ASP A 488 -2.79 0.21 10.73
N VAL A 489 -1.95 0.32 9.69
CA VAL A 489 -1.55 -0.78 8.82
C VAL A 489 -0.02 -0.75 8.71
N TYR A 490 0.63 -1.92 8.69
CA TYR A 490 2.09 -2.01 8.69
C TYR A 490 2.59 -3.38 8.26
N GLY A 491 3.81 -3.42 7.73
CA GLY A 491 4.51 -4.66 7.40
C GLY A 491 5.05 -5.40 8.61
N VAL A 492 5.66 -6.55 8.36
CA VAL A 492 6.38 -7.34 9.37
C VAL A 492 7.58 -6.57 9.93
N GLU A 493 7.97 -6.88 11.17
CA GLU A 493 9.19 -6.34 11.76
C GLU A 493 10.41 -7.12 11.27
N TRP A 494 11.46 -6.40 10.88
CA TRP A 494 12.70 -6.95 10.35
C TRP A 494 13.83 -6.75 11.35
N PHE A 495 14.78 -7.69 11.35
CA PHE A 495 16.04 -7.54 12.06
C PHE A 495 17.22 -7.88 11.15
N ALA A 496 18.38 -7.31 11.47
CA ALA A 496 19.67 -7.69 10.91
C ALA A 496 20.74 -7.42 11.95
N ASP A 497 21.48 -8.45 12.36
CA ASP A 497 22.66 -8.34 13.20
C ASP A 497 23.94 -8.70 12.39
N SER A 498 25.05 -8.96 13.05
CA SER A 498 26.31 -9.28 12.39
C SER A 498 26.34 -10.66 11.70
N ILE A 499 25.41 -11.56 12.05
CA ILE A 499 25.40 -12.97 11.61
C ILE A 499 24.12 -13.30 10.86
N TYR A 500 22.97 -12.84 11.36
CA TYR A 500 21.66 -13.17 10.84
C TYR A 500 20.85 -11.94 10.44
N ALA A 501 19.95 -12.14 9.51
CA ALA A 501 18.90 -11.21 9.17
C ALA A 501 17.59 -11.97 8.91
N GLY A 502 16.44 -11.29 9.00
CA GLY A 502 15.15 -11.94 8.78
C GLY A 502 13.98 -11.16 9.36
N ILE A 503 12.91 -11.90 9.63
CA ILE A 503 11.68 -11.38 10.23
C ILE A 503 11.69 -11.71 11.72
N VAL A 504 11.36 -10.72 12.55
CA VAL A 504 11.26 -10.92 14.00
C VAL A 504 10.21 -11.99 14.32
N PRO A 505 10.58 -13.06 15.07
CA PRO A 505 9.65 -14.14 15.40
C PRO A 505 8.36 -13.63 16.06
N GLY A 506 7.20 -14.07 15.52
CA GLY A 506 5.89 -13.63 15.99
C GLY A 506 5.46 -12.24 15.52
N SER A 507 6.23 -11.60 14.64
CA SER A 507 5.79 -10.39 13.95
C SER A 507 4.99 -10.78 12.70
N TYR A 508 3.75 -10.32 12.64
CA TYR A 508 2.89 -10.43 11.46
C TYR A 508 2.52 -9.05 10.96
N ALA A 509 2.37 -8.91 9.65
CA ALA A 509 1.85 -7.69 9.06
C ALA A 509 0.43 -7.41 9.55
N CYS A 510 0.06 -6.15 9.62
CA CYS A 510 -1.31 -5.69 9.72
C CYS A 510 -1.70 -5.10 8.36
N GLU A 511 -2.35 -5.89 7.55
CA GLU A 511 -2.74 -5.56 6.20
C GLU A 511 -3.88 -4.53 6.16
N ASP A 512 -4.09 -3.89 5.02
CA ASP A 512 -5.27 -3.07 4.76
C ASP A 512 -6.38 -3.98 4.19
N GLY A 513 -7.35 -4.33 5.04
CA GLY A 513 -8.41 -5.28 4.71
C GLY A 513 -7.89 -6.71 4.58
N PHE A 514 -8.27 -7.36 3.49
CA PHE A 514 -7.86 -8.73 3.14
C PHE A 514 -6.64 -8.70 2.23
N SER A 515 -5.71 -9.63 2.44
CA SER A 515 -4.48 -9.77 1.65
C SER A 515 -4.16 -11.22 1.33
N CYS A 516 -3.69 -11.47 0.11
CA CYS A 516 -3.16 -12.77 -0.32
C CYS A 516 -1.63 -12.79 -0.37
N ALA A 517 -0.96 -11.73 0.05
CA ALA A 517 0.50 -11.63 -0.06
C ALA A 517 1.24 -12.52 0.93
N TYR A 518 0.64 -12.80 2.08
CA TYR A 518 1.26 -13.63 3.11
C TYR A 518 1.08 -15.11 2.78
N ILE A 519 2.19 -15.84 2.68
CA ILE A 519 2.18 -17.28 2.40
C ILE A 519 2.94 -18.11 3.43
N GLY A 520 3.58 -17.47 4.40
CA GLY A 520 4.31 -18.15 5.46
C GLY A 520 5.28 -17.24 6.20
N ALA A 521 6.20 -17.80 6.93
CA ALA A 521 7.19 -17.06 7.70
C ALA A 521 8.59 -17.57 7.41
N GLN A 522 9.48 -16.64 7.12
CA GLN A 522 10.90 -16.87 7.09
C GLN A 522 11.53 -16.08 8.24
N TRP A 523 11.87 -16.79 9.31
CA TRP A 523 12.32 -16.17 10.54
C TRP A 523 13.69 -15.54 10.44
N GLU A 524 14.66 -16.29 9.87
CA GLU A 524 16.04 -15.82 9.80
C GLU A 524 16.81 -16.49 8.65
N PHE A 525 17.87 -15.83 8.21
CA PHE A 525 18.91 -16.40 7.35
C PHE A 525 20.28 -15.89 7.77
N ARG A 526 21.31 -16.67 7.41
CA ARG A 526 22.70 -16.35 7.74
C ARG A 526 23.29 -15.43 6.68
N ARG A 527 23.73 -14.25 7.03
CA ARG A 527 24.22 -13.21 6.11
C ARG A 527 25.48 -13.61 5.32
N SER A 528 26.23 -14.64 5.79
CA SER A 528 27.42 -15.15 5.11
C SER A 528 27.12 -16.23 4.07
N GLU A 529 25.91 -16.72 3.98
CA GLU A 529 25.51 -17.78 3.06
C GLU A 529 24.97 -17.19 1.75
N GLU A 530 25.11 -17.96 0.68
CA GLU A 530 24.50 -17.59 -0.59
C GLU A 530 22.97 -17.69 -0.51
N TRP A 531 22.29 -16.71 -1.08
CA TRP A 531 20.85 -16.68 -1.14
C TRP A 531 20.35 -17.73 -2.14
N ILE A 532 19.53 -18.67 -1.65
CA ILE A 532 18.97 -19.76 -2.44
C ILE A 532 17.59 -19.37 -2.94
N ASN A 533 17.38 -19.41 -4.25
CA ASN A 533 16.11 -19.20 -4.89
C ASN A 533 15.42 -20.55 -5.15
N ASP A 534 14.91 -21.19 -4.12
CA ASP A 534 14.13 -22.43 -4.22
C ASP A 534 13.01 -22.47 -3.18
N ASP A 535 12.12 -23.46 -3.30
CA ASP A 535 10.94 -23.62 -2.46
C ASP A 535 11.18 -24.45 -1.20
N ASN A 536 12.40 -24.97 -1.01
CA ASN A 536 12.71 -25.77 0.16
C ASN A 536 12.96 -24.89 1.38
N CYS A 537 12.60 -25.38 2.55
CA CYS A 537 12.95 -24.75 3.82
C CYS A 537 14.45 -24.59 3.93
N GLY A 538 14.90 -23.34 4.10
CA GLY A 538 16.29 -22.95 4.15
C GLY A 538 16.43 -21.48 3.85
N TRP A 539 17.55 -21.12 3.22
CA TRP A 539 17.78 -19.77 2.77
C TRP A 539 16.74 -19.31 1.77
N GLY A 540 15.99 -18.25 2.09
CA GLY A 540 15.03 -17.65 1.20
C GLY A 540 13.68 -18.34 1.11
N SER A 541 13.45 -19.44 1.83
CA SER A 541 12.18 -20.17 1.82
C SER A 541 11.25 -19.79 2.96
N CYS A 542 9.95 -19.97 2.77
CA CYS A 542 8.97 -19.88 3.85
C CYS A 542 8.91 -21.19 4.65
N TYR A 543 8.77 -21.06 5.97
CA TYR A 543 8.63 -22.23 6.87
C TYR A 543 7.19 -22.72 7.02
N ARG A 544 6.22 -21.92 6.59
CA ARG A 544 4.79 -22.22 6.62
C ARG A 544 4.17 -21.86 5.30
N ASP A 545 3.30 -22.71 4.80
CA ASP A 545 2.61 -22.50 3.56
C ASP A 545 1.16 -22.07 3.81
N HIS A 546 0.88 -20.82 3.46
CA HIS A 546 -0.46 -20.24 3.40
C HIS A 546 -0.81 -19.76 1.99
N ALA A 547 -0.06 -20.22 0.99
CA ALA A 547 -0.28 -19.82 -0.40
C ALA A 547 -1.71 -20.17 -0.85
N GLY A 548 -2.38 -19.21 -1.47
CA GLY A 548 -3.78 -19.37 -1.86
C GLY A 548 -4.81 -19.08 -0.76
N GLN A 549 -4.36 -18.74 0.46
CA GLN A 549 -5.22 -18.30 1.55
C GLN A 549 -5.20 -16.78 1.69
N MET A 550 -6.30 -16.21 2.16
CA MET A 550 -6.35 -14.80 2.51
C MET A 550 -6.10 -14.61 4.01
N THR A 551 -5.35 -13.58 4.34
CA THR A 551 -5.20 -13.08 5.71
C THR A 551 -6.06 -11.86 5.93
N VAL A 552 -6.43 -11.57 7.19
CA VAL A 552 -7.27 -10.44 7.57
C VAL A 552 -6.48 -9.46 8.41
N GLY A 553 -6.44 -8.20 7.97
CA GLY A 553 -5.87 -7.09 8.70
C GLY A 553 -6.93 -6.10 9.19
N ASN A 554 -6.67 -4.81 9.02
CA ASN A 554 -7.64 -3.79 9.39
C ASN A 554 -8.74 -3.66 8.32
N THR A 555 -9.94 -4.13 8.63
CA THR A 555 -11.10 -4.09 7.72
C THR A 555 -11.88 -2.79 7.78
N HIS A 556 -11.53 -1.86 8.71
CA HIS A 556 -12.17 -0.56 8.88
C HIS A 556 -13.69 -0.58 9.13
N ASN A 557 -14.23 -1.71 9.59
CA ASN A 557 -15.66 -1.90 9.86
C ASN A 557 -15.97 -2.28 11.33
N TRP A 558 -15.05 -2.01 12.24
CA TRP A 558 -15.12 -2.41 13.66
C TRP A 558 -16.35 -1.85 14.35
N SER A 559 -16.73 -0.62 14.03
CA SER A 559 -17.96 0.00 14.55
C SER A 559 -19.23 -0.76 14.17
N VAL A 560 -19.26 -1.39 13.00
CA VAL A 560 -20.40 -2.23 12.57
C VAL A 560 -20.40 -3.55 13.32
N LEU A 561 -19.22 -4.17 13.49
CA LEU A 561 -19.07 -5.45 14.18
C LEU A 561 -19.53 -5.34 15.64
N HIS A 562 -19.02 -4.37 16.39
CA HIS A 562 -19.41 -4.12 17.79
C HIS A 562 -20.85 -3.65 17.88
N GLY A 563 -21.25 -2.74 17.00
CA GLY A 563 -22.59 -2.18 16.94
C GLY A 563 -23.70 -3.22 16.71
N SER A 564 -23.42 -4.25 15.91
CA SER A 564 -24.39 -5.33 15.67
C SER A 564 -24.78 -6.07 16.96
N VAL A 565 -23.81 -6.29 17.83
CA VAL A 565 -24.06 -6.93 19.14
C VAL A 565 -24.79 -5.98 20.09
N LEU A 566 -24.42 -4.69 20.11
CA LEU A 566 -25.15 -3.68 20.92
C LEU A 566 -26.61 -3.54 20.47
N GLN A 567 -26.87 -3.55 19.16
CA GLN A 567 -28.24 -3.58 18.63
C GLN A 567 -29.01 -4.80 19.11
N ALA A 568 -28.41 -5.98 19.05
CA ALA A 568 -29.03 -7.22 19.54
C ALA A 568 -29.33 -7.15 21.06
N MET A 569 -28.50 -6.43 21.83
CA MET A 569 -28.70 -6.17 23.25
C MET A 569 -29.67 -5.02 23.56
N LYS A 570 -30.20 -4.34 22.54
CA LYS A 570 -31.06 -3.12 22.65
C LYS A 570 -30.36 -1.97 23.38
N ILE A 571 -29.04 -1.83 23.23
CA ILE A 571 -28.23 -0.74 23.74
C ILE A 571 -28.11 0.30 22.61
N SER A 572 -28.47 1.55 22.89
CA SER A 572 -28.22 2.66 21.94
C SER A 572 -26.72 2.88 21.78
N TYR A 573 -26.28 3.24 20.58
CA TYR A 573 -24.87 3.59 20.40
C TYR A 573 -24.66 4.55 19.24
N THR A 574 -23.52 5.21 19.27
CA THR A 574 -22.90 5.91 18.16
C THR A 574 -21.44 5.52 18.05
N SER A 575 -20.79 5.88 16.96
CA SER A 575 -19.37 5.58 16.79
C SER A 575 -18.59 6.73 16.17
N ALA A 576 -17.30 6.74 16.41
CA ALA A 576 -16.37 7.71 15.87
C ALA A 576 -14.99 7.08 15.72
N THR A 577 -14.23 7.52 14.72
CA THR A 577 -12.79 7.33 14.73
C THR A 577 -12.17 8.15 15.88
N GLU A 578 -11.03 7.72 16.38
CA GLU A 578 -10.43 8.28 17.60
C GLU A 578 -10.23 9.79 17.56
N GLY A 579 -9.79 10.35 16.40
CA GLY A 579 -9.51 11.78 16.25
C GLY A 579 -10.74 12.67 16.37
N LEU A 580 -11.95 12.15 16.06
CA LEU A 580 -13.23 12.88 16.17
C LEU A 580 -14.10 12.44 17.33
N ALA A 581 -13.67 11.47 18.13
CA ALA A 581 -14.42 10.97 19.28
C ALA A 581 -14.61 12.06 20.34
N GLN A 582 -15.84 12.18 20.84
CA GLN A 582 -16.20 13.06 21.95
C GLN A 582 -16.71 12.22 23.12
N ILE A 583 -15.84 12.01 24.10
CA ILE A 583 -16.09 11.15 25.25
C ILE A 583 -16.58 12.00 26.43
N ASP A 584 -17.87 11.91 26.74
CA ASP A 584 -18.50 12.67 27.82
C ASP A 584 -19.59 11.87 28.53
N SER A 585 -20.29 12.51 29.47
CA SER A 585 -21.35 11.92 30.30
C SER A 585 -22.64 11.57 29.55
N THR A 586 -22.75 11.85 28.25
CA THR A 586 -23.87 11.40 27.41
C THR A 586 -23.87 9.87 27.29
N TYR A 587 -22.71 9.26 27.40
CA TYR A 587 -22.52 7.83 27.23
C TYR A 587 -22.45 7.11 28.57
N THR A 588 -23.17 6.00 28.68
CA THR A 588 -23.11 5.09 29.82
C THR A 588 -21.84 4.24 29.78
N ILE A 589 -21.41 3.84 28.57
CA ILE A 589 -20.24 3.01 28.31
C ILE A 589 -19.46 3.61 27.15
N VAL A 590 -18.14 3.60 27.25
CA VAL A 590 -17.21 3.88 26.14
C VAL A 590 -16.46 2.60 25.81
N ASP A 591 -16.60 2.14 24.59
CA ASP A 591 -15.93 0.99 24.03
C ASP A 591 -14.79 1.43 23.12
N VAL A 592 -13.56 1.20 23.49
CA VAL A 592 -12.36 1.64 22.77
C VAL A 592 -11.73 0.45 22.06
N VAL A 593 -11.87 0.43 20.74
CA VAL A 593 -11.34 -0.61 19.85
C VAL A 593 -9.98 -0.17 19.36
N CYS A 594 -8.92 -0.69 19.93
CA CYS A 594 -7.56 -0.38 19.49
C CYS A 594 -6.98 -1.45 18.55
N GLY A 595 -7.59 -2.63 18.46
CA GLY A 595 -7.11 -3.69 17.58
C GLY A 595 -5.62 -3.94 17.75
N ARG A 596 -4.90 -3.89 16.63
CA ARG A 596 -3.43 -3.98 16.54
C ARG A 596 -2.75 -2.61 16.34
N GLN A 597 -3.35 -1.55 16.84
CA GLN A 597 -2.77 -0.19 16.81
C GLN A 597 -1.46 -0.14 17.61
N ARG A 598 -0.32 0.10 16.95
CA ARG A 598 1.01 0.10 17.59
C ARG A 598 1.21 1.20 18.63
N GLN A 599 0.51 2.31 18.47
CA GLN A 599 0.45 3.41 19.44
C GLN A 599 -1.02 3.66 19.80
N PRO A 600 -1.60 2.80 20.67
CA PRO A 600 -3.00 2.94 21.04
C PRO A 600 -3.20 4.15 21.95
N LEU A 601 -4.37 4.75 21.87
CA LEU A 601 -4.82 5.87 22.69
C LEU A 601 -4.03 7.17 22.45
N MET A 602 -4.55 8.02 21.58
CA MET A 602 -4.04 9.40 21.40
C MET A 602 -4.09 10.17 22.73
N ASP A 603 -3.23 11.19 22.87
CA ASP A 603 -3.18 12.05 24.07
C ASP A 603 -4.55 12.65 24.40
N GLN A 604 -5.29 13.09 23.39
CA GLN A 604 -6.65 13.61 23.54
C GLN A 604 -7.60 12.55 24.11
N THR A 605 -7.58 11.35 23.56
CA THR A 605 -8.41 10.22 24.01
C THR A 605 -8.10 9.85 25.44
N ARG A 606 -6.80 9.74 25.81
CA ARG A 606 -6.39 9.48 27.19
C ARG A 606 -6.92 10.55 28.15
N SER A 607 -6.87 11.83 27.76
CA SER A 607 -7.33 12.94 28.58
C SER A 607 -8.85 12.90 28.77
N GLN A 608 -9.61 12.63 27.71
CA GLN A 608 -11.07 12.50 27.75
C GLN A 608 -11.50 11.28 28.59
N LEU A 609 -10.88 10.11 28.39
CA LEU A 609 -11.14 8.90 29.19
C LEU A 609 -10.88 9.12 30.68
N ALA A 610 -9.74 9.75 31.02
CA ALA A 610 -9.42 10.09 32.39
C ALA A 610 -10.47 11.00 33.03
N SER A 611 -11.00 11.97 32.29
CA SER A 611 -12.08 12.84 32.75
C SER A 611 -13.41 12.10 32.92
N TYR A 612 -13.76 11.27 31.93
CA TYR A 612 -14.96 10.48 31.91
C TYR A 612 -15.01 9.46 33.07
N LEU A 613 -13.89 8.77 33.34
CA LEU A 613 -13.77 7.85 34.47
C LEU A 613 -13.92 8.56 35.82
N ARG A 614 -13.36 9.77 35.99
CA ARG A 614 -13.56 10.55 37.24
C ARG A 614 -15.03 10.89 37.50
N GLN A 615 -15.86 10.94 36.46
CA GLN A 615 -17.31 11.21 36.54
C GLN A 615 -18.15 9.94 36.70
N GLY A 616 -17.51 8.80 36.86
CA GLY A 616 -18.21 7.53 37.07
C GLY A 616 -18.46 6.72 35.79
N GLY A 617 -17.78 7.05 34.72
CA GLY A 617 -17.89 6.39 33.44
C GLY A 617 -17.47 4.92 33.45
N LYS A 618 -17.91 4.16 32.44
CA LYS A 618 -17.58 2.75 32.24
C LYS A 618 -16.84 2.56 30.93
N VAL A 619 -15.67 1.90 30.97
CA VAL A 619 -14.80 1.76 29.79
C VAL A 619 -14.52 0.27 29.52
N LEU A 620 -14.76 -0.14 28.28
CA LEU A 620 -14.19 -1.33 27.68
C LEU A 620 -13.01 -0.92 26.82
N LEU A 621 -11.88 -1.62 26.93
CA LEU A 621 -10.72 -1.37 26.06
C LEU A 621 -10.09 -2.71 25.66
N SER A 622 -9.79 -2.86 24.37
CA SER A 622 -9.12 -4.04 23.82
C SER A 622 -7.96 -3.66 22.91
N SER A 623 -6.79 -4.26 23.14
CA SER A 623 -5.58 -4.03 22.35
C SER A 623 -4.53 -5.10 22.61
N ASP A 624 -3.67 -5.37 21.64
CA ASP A 624 -2.45 -6.19 21.81
C ASP A 624 -1.16 -5.34 21.88
N HIS A 625 -1.29 -4.03 22.11
CA HIS A 625 -0.16 -3.10 22.24
C HIS A 625 -0.30 -2.15 23.45
N LEU A 626 -0.89 -2.63 24.54
CA LEU A 626 -1.00 -1.85 25.79
C LEU A 626 0.37 -1.54 26.40
N SER A 627 1.40 -2.32 26.09
CA SER A 627 2.80 -2.04 26.44
C SER A 627 3.33 -0.72 25.91
N ALA A 628 2.73 -0.17 24.86
CA ALA A 628 3.08 1.14 24.30
C ALA A 628 2.38 2.31 25.02
N VAL A 629 1.39 2.06 25.85
CA VAL A 629 0.69 3.08 26.64
C VAL A 629 1.49 3.43 27.89
N ASP A 630 1.49 4.69 28.31
CA ASP A 630 2.13 5.13 29.55
C ASP A 630 1.72 4.22 30.73
N PRO A 631 2.65 3.49 31.37
CA PRO A 631 2.36 2.57 32.46
C PRO A 631 1.71 3.24 33.66
N ALA A 632 2.01 4.52 33.94
CA ALA A 632 1.39 5.24 35.03
C ALA A 632 -0.06 5.56 34.71
N TRP A 633 -0.36 5.91 33.45
CA TRP A 633 -1.72 6.17 33.01
C TRP A 633 -2.59 4.90 33.07
N LEU A 634 -2.07 3.74 32.60
CA LEU A 634 -2.75 2.45 32.69
C LEU A 634 -3.10 2.08 34.15
N ARG A 635 -2.12 2.19 35.06
CA ARG A 635 -2.34 1.89 36.49
C ARG A 635 -3.36 2.81 37.15
N ASN A 636 -3.24 4.11 36.88
CA ASN A 636 -4.04 5.10 37.61
C ASN A 636 -5.48 5.22 37.09
N HIS A 637 -5.74 4.88 35.85
CA HIS A 637 -7.05 5.06 35.21
C HIS A 637 -7.74 3.75 34.85
N LEU A 638 -6.98 2.74 34.40
CA LEU A 638 -7.54 1.45 33.98
C LEU A 638 -7.28 0.34 35.02
N HIS A 639 -6.49 0.61 36.05
CA HIS A 639 -6.17 -0.36 37.12
C HIS A 639 -5.56 -1.66 36.60
N ALA A 640 -4.80 -1.58 35.53
CA ALA A 640 -4.10 -2.67 34.89
C ALA A 640 -2.64 -2.30 34.62
N SER A 641 -1.77 -3.29 34.60
CA SER A 641 -0.39 -3.12 34.13
C SER A 641 -0.05 -4.22 33.13
N TYR A 642 0.79 -3.85 32.16
CA TYR A 642 1.41 -4.77 31.21
C TYR A 642 2.37 -5.71 31.94
N TYR A 643 2.38 -6.99 31.56
CA TYR A 643 3.23 -8.01 32.17
C TYR A 643 4.12 -8.74 31.17
N ALA A 644 3.58 -9.18 30.03
CA ALA A 644 4.31 -9.97 29.04
C ALA A 644 3.74 -9.79 27.62
N ARG A 645 4.59 -9.86 26.61
CA ARG A 645 4.21 -10.01 25.20
C ARG A 645 4.08 -11.51 24.86
N GLN A 646 3.30 -11.87 23.87
CA GLN A 646 3.04 -13.26 23.45
C GLN A 646 2.60 -14.14 24.64
N ALA A 647 1.63 -13.65 25.35
CA ALA A 647 1.19 -14.22 26.65
C ALA A 647 0.43 -15.56 26.54
N THR A 648 0.31 -16.12 25.34
CA THR A 648 -0.22 -17.47 25.10
C THR A 648 0.34 -18.03 23.77
N HIS A 649 0.55 -19.34 23.73
CA HIS A 649 0.86 -20.09 22.49
C HIS A 649 -0.38 -20.83 21.98
N SER A 650 -1.27 -21.28 22.88
CA SER A 650 -2.48 -22.03 22.51
C SER A 650 -3.65 -21.14 22.11
N GLY A 651 -3.61 -19.85 22.43
CA GLY A 651 -4.72 -18.93 22.25
C GLY A 651 -5.95 -19.23 23.12
N ARG A 652 -5.86 -20.16 24.09
CA ARG A 652 -6.99 -20.53 24.94
C ARG A 652 -7.16 -19.54 26.08
N ILE A 653 -8.37 -18.96 26.18
CA ILE A 653 -8.74 -17.96 27.18
C ILE A 653 -9.85 -18.56 28.07
N GLY A 654 -9.64 -18.60 29.40
CA GLY A 654 -10.67 -18.89 30.38
C GLY A 654 -11.25 -17.59 30.94
N VAL A 655 -12.54 -17.38 30.82
CA VAL A 655 -13.26 -16.20 31.35
C VAL A 655 -13.95 -16.58 32.67
N SER A 656 -13.74 -15.75 33.69
CA SER A 656 -14.28 -16.04 35.06
C SER A 656 -15.81 -16.02 35.04
N GLY A 657 -16.41 -17.13 35.49
CA GLY A 657 -17.86 -17.30 35.55
C GLY A 657 -18.52 -17.48 34.17
N HIS A 658 -17.73 -17.74 33.12
CA HIS A 658 -18.22 -17.96 31.78
C HIS A 658 -17.46 -19.08 31.07
N ARG A 659 -17.67 -19.30 29.79
CA ARG A 659 -16.98 -20.32 28.98
C ARG A 659 -15.55 -19.96 28.63
N SER A 660 -14.80 -20.91 28.08
CA SER A 660 -13.52 -20.66 27.44
C SER A 660 -13.71 -20.25 25.99
N TYR A 661 -12.72 -19.51 25.45
CA TYR A 661 -12.69 -19.01 24.11
C TYR A 661 -11.37 -19.36 23.43
N GLN A 662 -11.35 -19.31 22.10
CA GLN A 662 -10.17 -19.47 21.26
C GLN A 662 -9.82 -18.13 20.64
N LEU A 663 -8.60 -17.66 20.92
CA LEU A 663 -7.96 -16.51 20.28
C LEU A 663 -7.07 -17.01 19.14
N PHE A 664 -7.03 -16.28 18.04
CA PHE A 664 -6.12 -16.58 16.93
C PHE A 664 -4.86 -15.72 17.03
N THR A 665 -3.72 -16.40 17.08
CA THR A 665 -2.38 -15.78 17.17
C THR A 665 -1.58 -15.93 15.89
N GLU A 666 -2.11 -16.66 14.91
CA GLU A 666 -1.48 -16.92 13.61
C GLU A 666 -2.53 -16.88 12.50
N PRO A 667 -2.16 -16.55 11.25
CA PRO A 667 -3.03 -16.68 10.09
C PRO A 667 -3.68 -18.05 10.04
N ASN A 668 -4.94 -18.11 9.64
CA ASN A 668 -5.75 -19.33 9.78
C ASN A 668 -6.74 -19.47 8.61
N GLU A 669 -7.17 -20.71 8.35
CA GLU A 669 -8.10 -21.05 7.28
C GLU A 669 -9.50 -20.43 7.45
N GLU A 670 -9.89 -20.06 8.67
CA GLU A 670 -11.17 -19.41 8.95
C GLU A 670 -11.14 -17.91 8.58
N GLN A 671 -9.99 -17.41 8.12
CA GLN A 671 -9.77 -16.00 7.77
C GLN A 671 -10.17 -15.04 8.90
N LEU A 672 -9.86 -15.43 10.14
CA LEU A 672 -10.10 -14.59 11.30
C LEU A 672 -8.89 -13.72 11.61
N PHE A 673 -9.18 -12.54 12.13
CA PHE A 673 -8.18 -11.57 12.53
C PHE A 673 -7.23 -12.14 13.58
N THR A 674 -5.93 -11.88 13.42
CA THR A 674 -4.89 -12.40 14.32
C THR A 674 -4.26 -11.29 15.15
N CYS A 675 -3.71 -11.65 16.32
CA CYS A 675 -3.07 -10.69 17.21
C CYS A 675 -1.86 -11.30 17.93
N THR A 676 -1.07 -10.43 18.55
CA THR A 676 0.03 -10.77 19.46
C THR A 676 -0.42 -10.48 20.89
N PRO A 677 -1.02 -11.42 21.62
CA PRO A 677 -1.68 -11.16 22.89
C PRO A 677 -0.70 -10.75 23.99
N GLU A 678 -1.10 -9.77 24.79
CA GLU A 678 -0.36 -9.29 25.95
C GLU A 678 -0.93 -9.80 27.28
N GLY A 679 -0.05 -10.08 28.23
CA GLY A 679 -0.40 -10.43 29.59
C GLY A 679 -0.62 -9.21 30.46
N LEU A 680 -1.69 -9.22 31.27
CA LEU A 680 -2.07 -8.14 32.18
C LEU A 680 -2.06 -8.55 33.62
N GLN A 681 -1.77 -7.60 34.52
CA GLN A 681 -1.91 -7.76 35.97
C GLN A 681 -2.86 -6.69 36.53
N PRO A 682 -3.70 -7.05 37.52
CA PRO A 682 -4.56 -6.10 38.22
C PRO A 682 -3.76 -5.20 39.15
N GLU A 683 -4.12 -3.93 39.19
CA GLU A 683 -3.48 -2.90 40.01
C GLU A 683 -4.46 -2.21 40.96
N GLY A 684 -4.16 -2.28 42.23
CA GLY A 684 -4.93 -1.63 43.30
C GLY A 684 -6.13 -2.43 43.80
N ALA A 685 -6.76 -1.93 44.87
CA ALA A 685 -7.91 -2.55 45.50
C ALA A 685 -9.15 -2.45 44.57
N GLY A 686 -9.82 -3.56 44.33
CA GLY A 686 -10.96 -3.65 43.40
C GLY A 686 -10.64 -4.15 42.02
N ALA A 687 -9.37 -4.18 41.63
CA ALA A 687 -8.94 -4.79 40.37
C ALA A 687 -8.84 -6.30 40.47
N LYS A 688 -9.32 -7.05 39.47
CA LYS A 688 -9.31 -8.51 39.43
C LYS A 688 -9.03 -9.00 37.99
N ARG A 689 -8.41 -10.15 37.89
CA ARG A 689 -8.36 -10.90 36.63
C ARG A 689 -9.76 -11.40 36.30
N THR A 690 -10.28 -10.98 35.14
CA THR A 690 -11.58 -11.44 34.64
C THR A 690 -11.44 -12.51 33.59
N ALA A 691 -10.27 -12.56 32.93
CA ALA A 691 -9.90 -13.63 32.03
C ALA A 691 -8.41 -14.00 32.18
N THR A 692 -8.05 -15.24 31.82
CA THR A 692 -6.71 -15.82 32.00
C THR A 692 -6.34 -16.64 30.76
N TYR A 693 -5.12 -16.53 30.28
CA TYR A 693 -4.56 -17.48 29.31
C TYR A 693 -4.27 -18.81 30.00
N GLN A 694 -4.82 -19.88 29.44
CA GLN A 694 -4.86 -21.16 30.15
C GLN A 694 -3.51 -21.87 30.18
N ASP A 695 -2.70 -21.73 29.14
CA ASP A 695 -1.37 -22.34 29.01
C ASP A 695 -0.30 -21.61 29.84
N MET A 696 -0.32 -20.29 29.85
CA MET A 696 0.68 -19.46 30.54
C MET A 696 0.25 -18.99 31.94
N ARG A 697 -1.00 -19.19 32.31
CA ARG A 697 -1.61 -18.81 33.61
C ARG A 697 -1.47 -17.32 33.96
N CYS A 698 -1.26 -16.43 32.96
CA CYS A 698 -1.24 -14.98 33.15
C CYS A 698 -2.58 -14.34 32.79
N GLY A 699 -2.82 -13.14 33.27
CA GLY A 699 -4.08 -12.43 33.03
C GLY A 699 -4.23 -12.06 31.55
N ALA A 700 -5.37 -12.38 30.97
CA ALA A 700 -5.78 -12.01 29.64
C ALA A 700 -6.66 -10.75 29.65
N ALA A 701 -7.38 -10.53 30.77
CA ALA A 701 -8.15 -9.34 31.02
C ALA A 701 -8.18 -8.94 32.47
N VAL A 702 -8.29 -7.64 32.73
CA VAL A 702 -8.42 -7.05 34.07
C VAL A 702 -9.71 -6.25 34.14
N GLY A 703 -10.55 -6.55 35.10
CA GLY A 703 -11.73 -5.75 35.43
C GLY A 703 -11.54 -5.03 36.76
N PHE A 704 -11.96 -3.77 36.81
CA PHE A 704 -11.95 -2.95 37.99
C PHE A 704 -13.34 -2.36 38.24
N THR A 705 -13.74 -2.40 39.51
CA THR A 705 -14.92 -1.69 40.00
C THR A 705 -14.52 -0.95 41.26
N ASN A 706 -14.70 0.34 41.31
CA ASN A 706 -14.47 1.14 42.49
C ASN A 706 -15.38 0.66 43.64
N THR A 707 -14.85 0.48 44.84
CA THR A 707 -15.58 0.05 46.04
C THR A 707 -16.76 0.99 46.39
N LYS A 708 -16.78 2.22 45.87
CA LYS A 708 -17.87 3.19 45.99
C LYS A 708 -18.78 3.22 44.72
N GLY A 709 -18.57 2.34 43.74
CA GLY A 709 -19.35 2.27 42.50
C GLY A 709 -19.16 3.48 41.58
N VAL A 710 -18.04 4.19 41.70
CA VAL A 710 -17.85 5.48 40.99
C VAL A 710 -17.44 5.28 39.52
N HIS A 711 -16.61 4.27 39.18
CA HIS A 711 -16.27 3.97 37.78
C HIS A 711 -15.93 2.49 37.61
N THR A 712 -15.97 2.01 36.38
CA THR A 712 -15.72 0.62 36.05
C THR A 712 -14.90 0.51 34.78
N THR A 713 -13.87 -0.34 34.78
CA THR A 713 -13.07 -0.63 33.59
C THR A 713 -12.96 -2.12 33.33
N LEU A 714 -12.94 -2.50 32.06
CA LEU A 714 -12.65 -3.84 31.60
C LEU A 714 -11.65 -3.75 30.47
N VAL A 715 -10.44 -4.28 30.69
CA VAL A 715 -9.31 -4.14 29.78
C VAL A 715 -8.85 -5.51 29.33
N TYR A 716 -8.79 -5.72 28.04
CA TYR A 716 -8.28 -6.93 27.40
C TYR A 716 -6.88 -6.69 26.82
N GLY A 717 -5.94 -7.61 27.05
CA GLY A 717 -4.59 -7.62 26.48
C GLY A 717 -4.55 -8.23 25.06
N PHE A 718 -5.67 -8.21 24.36
CA PHE A 718 -5.83 -8.68 22.99
C PHE A 718 -7.06 -8.01 22.35
N PRO A 719 -7.10 -7.86 21.03
CA PRO A 719 -8.29 -7.43 20.31
C PRO A 719 -9.42 -8.44 20.45
N LEU A 720 -10.59 -8.00 20.85
CA LEU A 720 -11.76 -8.89 21.00
C LEU A 720 -12.15 -9.56 19.68
N GLU A 721 -11.90 -8.87 18.58
CA GLU A 721 -12.19 -9.26 17.20
C GLU A 721 -11.35 -10.47 16.73
N ALA A 722 -10.23 -10.75 17.42
CA ALA A 722 -9.38 -11.92 17.17
C ALA A 722 -9.88 -13.21 17.86
N VAL A 723 -11.07 -13.17 18.47
CA VAL A 723 -11.62 -14.30 19.22
C VAL A 723 -12.71 -15.02 18.42
N ARG A 724 -12.59 -16.34 18.28
CA ARG A 724 -13.69 -17.16 17.76
C ARG A 724 -14.95 -16.98 18.65
N ASN A 725 -16.08 -16.68 18.01
CA ASN A 725 -17.33 -16.29 18.68
C ASN A 725 -17.20 -14.96 19.45
N PHE A 726 -16.60 -13.95 18.81
CA PHE A 726 -16.49 -12.58 19.30
C PHE A 726 -17.76 -12.08 19.96
N GLU A 727 -18.94 -12.21 19.31
CA GLU A 727 -20.22 -11.70 19.79
C GLU A 727 -20.56 -12.17 21.22
N SER A 728 -20.23 -13.43 21.52
CA SER A 728 -20.50 -13.99 22.86
C SER A 728 -19.59 -13.40 23.93
N LEU A 729 -18.32 -13.18 23.62
CA LEU A 729 -17.38 -12.56 24.58
C LEU A 729 -17.70 -11.08 24.75
N TYR A 730 -17.98 -10.38 23.66
CA TYR A 730 -18.33 -8.96 23.68
C TYR A 730 -19.64 -8.71 24.45
N LYS A 731 -20.68 -9.51 24.18
CA LYS A 731 -21.94 -9.46 24.94
C LYS A 731 -21.69 -9.67 26.45
N HIS A 732 -20.93 -10.70 26.84
CA HIS A 732 -20.57 -10.93 28.22
C HIS A 732 -19.83 -9.74 28.86
N SER A 733 -18.94 -9.10 28.11
CA SER A 733 -18.18 -7.92 28.55
C SER A 733 -19.11 -6.74 28.83
N MET A 734 -20.07 -6.49 27.92
CA MET A 734 -21.06 -5.42 28.07
C MET A 734 -22.01 -5.69 29.26
N GLU A 735 -22.50 -6.93 29.42
CA GLU A 735 -23.30 -7.34 30.57
C GLU A 735 -22.53 -7.17 31.90
N TRP A 736 -21.24 -7.52 31.91
CA TRP A 736 -20.38 -7.31 33.07
C TRP A 736 -20.27 -5.83 33.45
N LEU A 737 -20.04 -4.95 32.50
CA LEU A 737 -19.97 -3.49 32.70
C LEU A 737 -21.31 -2.91 33.16
N LEU A 738 -22.43 -3.33 32.58
CA LEU A 738 -23.75 -2.81 32.92
C LEU A 738 -24.19 -3.19 34.32
N ASN A 739 -23.81 -4.41 34.79
CA ASN A 739 -24.18 -4.95 36.08
C ASN A 739 -23.25 -4.50 37.24
N LYS A 740 -22.24 -3.70 36.97
CA LYS A 740 -21.29 -3.09 37.92
C LYS A 740 -21.46 -1.58 38.00
#